data_d26e8e8d7cd6ac3b8920248dc4d416f8
#
_entry.id   d26e8e8d7cd6ac3b8920248dc4d416f8
#
_cell.length_a   1.000
_cell.length_b   1.000
_cell.length_c   1.000
_cell.angle_alpha   90.00
_cell.angle_beta   90.00
_cell.angle_gamma   90.00
#
_symmetry.space_group_name_H-M   'P 1'
#
loop_
_entity.id
_entity.type
_entity.pdbx_description
1 polymer ?
#
loop_
_entity_poly.entity_id
_entity_poly.type
_entity_poly.pdbx_seq_one_letter_code
_entity_poly.pdbx_strand_id
1 'polypeptide(L)'
;MASKFDLHSLVANWQNSSATAKAHWSGTFDEYLDIVKANPKVTRNAYQRMFDMIVEEGTEVYIDFKKEVVRYKFFDDKFNNGKDAVFGLDVQLMKLVNVLKAAALGYGTEKRVILLHGPVGSAKSTICRMLKKGLERYSYSDTGALYTFEWVDEKLELDGLLGKGVKVFPTPMNEEPLLLIPDDLRASVFEQLNKGQEGTYRVNVDGELSPPSRYIFKALMEKYDGDLMRVFKHVRVKRLFLSEADRVGIGTFQPKDEKNQDSTELTGDINYRKIAEYGSDSDPRAFNFDGEFNIANRGLIEFVEVLKLDVAFLYDLLGASQEHRVKPKKFAQTHIDEVIIGHTNEPEYRRLQDNEFMEALRDRTVKIDIPYITRWRDEVNIYKRDFNSQKVRGISIAPHTVEMAAMWAILTRLEKPKKANLTRLQKLKLYNGKTLPNYTEDNVRELRKETQREGLEGISARYIQDKLSNALVAAQQSNKGSVNPFMVFKELESGLKSHSLISDEEVKAEYRELLGVVMQEYEEIIKAEVQRAISADESAMQRLCGNYIDNVKAYTQKERVRNQFTGNDEEPDERLMRSIEEKIEIPESRKDDFRREIMNYIGALALEGKKFNYKMNERLHKAIELKLFEDQKDSIKLTTLVSNVADKDTQEKIDVVKTRLIKDFGYDEISATDVLHYVASIFARGDVKSK
;
A
#
# COMPACT_ATOMS: atom_id res chain seq x y z
N MET A 1 26.91 -6.02 -34.48
CA MET A 1 26.45 -7.42 -34.64
C MET A 1 25.47 -7.69 -33.49
N ALA A 2 24.18 -7.86 -33.76
CA ALA A 2 23.22 -8.22 -32.74
C ALA A 2 23.55 -9.66 -32.28
N SER A 3 23.78 -9.86 -30.99
CA SER A 3 24.00 -11.19 -30.41
C SER A 3 22.76 -12.04 -30.74
N LYS A 4 22.98 -13.19 -31.39
CA LYS A 4 21.89 -14.16 -31.60
C LYS A 4 21.31 -14.52 -30.24
N PHE A 5 20.00 -14.37 -30.08
CA PHE A 5 19.27 -14.83 -28.91
C PHE A 5 19.45 -16.36 -28.79
N ASP A 6 20.12 -16.82 -27.76
CA ASP A 6 20.39 -18.23 -27.51
C ASP A 6 19.47 -18.77 -26.42
N LEU A 7 18.29 -19.26 -26.83
CA LEU A 7 17.31 -19.89 -25.95
C LEU A 7 17.86 -21.17 -25.30
N HIS A 8 18.74 -21.95 -26.02
CA HIS A 8 19.24 -23.21 -25.50
C HIS A 8 20.12 -23.04 -24.29
N SER A 9 21.00 -22.03 -24.27
CA SER A 9 21.87 -21.77 -23.11
C SER A 9 21.02 -21.27 -21.89
N LEU A 10 19.98 -20.47 -22.12
CA LEU A 10 19.07 -20.03 -21.07
C LEU A 10 18.29 -21.20 -20.48
N VAL A 11 17.76 -22.10 -21.32
CA VAL A 11 17.02 -23.29 -20.87
C VAL A 11 17.95 -24.26 -20.14
N ALA A 12 19.17 -24.51 -20.63
CA ALA A 12 20.14 -25.36 -19.96
C ALA A 12 20.54 -24.81 -18.57
N ASN A 13 20.77 -23.52 -18.45
CA ASN A 13 21.01 -22.85 -17.17
C ASN A 13 19.85 -22.96 -16.21
N TRP A 14 18.62 -22.81 -16.71
CA TRP A 14 17.41 -22.98 -15.91
C TRP A 14 17.21 -24.41 -15.43
N GLN A 15 17.39 -25.40 -16.30
CA GLN A 15 17.28 -26.82 -15.96
C GLN A 15 18.35 -27.28 -14.96
N ASN A 16 19.55 -26.72 -15.03
CA ASN A 16 20.64 -27.04 -14.09
C ASN A 16 20.56 -26.27 -12.77
N SER A 17 19.57 -25.36 -12.59
CA SER A 17 19.40 -24.67 -11.32
C SER A 17 18.97 -25.67 -10.23
N SER A 18 19.59 -25.59 -9.05
CA SER A 18 19.29 -26.46 -7.90
C SER A 18 17.82 -26.37 -7.47
N ALA A 19 17.13 -25.26 -7.78
CA ALA A 19 15.71 -25.07 -7.54
C ALA A 19 14.84 -26.05 -8.35
N THR A 20 15.18 -26.32 -9.61
CA THR A 20 14.42 -27.26 -10.48
C THR A 20 14.57 -28.71 -10.02
N ALA A 21 15.76 -29.12 -9.55
CA ALA A 21 15.96 -30.47 -9.02
C ALA A 21 15.20 -30.71 -7.71
N LYS A 22 15.13 -29.72 -6.82
CA LYS A 22 14.36 -29.77 -5.57
C LYS A 22 12.84 -29.73 -5.81
N ALA A 23 12.40 -29.11 -6.90
CA ALA A 23 11.00 -29.04 -7.30
C ALA A 23 10.37 -30.40 -7.58
N HIS A 24 11.14 -31.39 -7.96
CA HIS A 24 10.66 -32.75 -8.31
C HIS A 24 11.00 -33.82 -7.27
N TRP A 25 11.28 -33.38 -6.01
CA TRP A 25 11.58 -34.36 -4.97
C TRP A 25 10.37 -35.27 -4.69
N SER A 26 10.60 -36.55 -4.70
CA SER A 26 9.68 -37.57 -4.21
C SER A 26 10.50 -38.70 -3.52
N GLY A 27 9.95 -39.26 -2.47
CA GLY A 27 10.63 -40.26 -1.64
C GLY A 27 9.65 -41.10 -0.83
N THR A 28 10.20 -41.95 0.00
CA THR A 28 9.49 -42.83 0.93
C THR A 28 8.97 -42.00 2.14
N PHE A 29 8.09 -42.60 2.92
CA PHE A 29 7.64 -42.00 4.18
C PHE A 29 8.79 -41.85 5.20
N ASP A 30 9.73 -42.78 5.26
CA ASP A 30 10.90 -42.69 6.15
C ASP A 30 11.85 -41.55 5.73
N GLU A 31 12.12 -41.37 4.45
CA GLU A 31 12.88 -40.21 3.96
C GLU A 31 12.20 -38.86 4.27
N TYR A 32 10.88 -38.83 4.27
CA TYR A 32 10.16 -37.65 4.68
C TYR A 32 10.31 -37.38 6.18
N LEU A 33 10.29 -38.41 7.04
CA LEU A 33 10.53 -38.22 8.47
C LEU A 33 11.93 -37.66 8.76
N ASP A 34 12.94 -38.04 7.97
CA ASP A 34 14.28 -37.45 8.04
C ASP A 34 14.27 -35.96 7.67
N ILE A 35 13.49 -35.57 6.65
CA ILE A 35 13.30 -34.17 6.28
C ILE A 35 12.62 -33.40 7.42
N VAL A 36 11.55 -33.95 8.02
CA VAL A 36 10.86 -33.33 9.15
C VAL A 36 11.79 -33.15 10.34
N LYS A 37 12.62 -34.14 10.64
CA LYS A 37 13.60 -34.06 11.72
C LYS A 37 14.69 -33.01 11.47
N ALA A 38 15.12 -32.86 10.23
CA ALA A 38 16.10 -31.84 9.83
C ALA A 38 15.48 -30.43 9.80
N ASN A 39 14.24 -30.31 9.35
CA ASN A 39 13.51 -29.04 9.26
C ASN A 39 12.04 -29.20 9.65
N PRO A 40 11.69 -29.08 10.94
CA PRO A 40 10.32 -29.20 11.42
C PRO A 40 9.32 -28.21 10.77
N LYS A 41 9.82 -27.11 10.24
CA LYS A 41 8.99 -26.08 9.61
C LYS A 41 8.25 -26.57 8.35
N VAL A 42 8.62 -27.69 7.78
CA VAL A 42 7.91 -28.28 6.62
C VAL A 42 6.50 -28.75 7.00
N THR A 43 6.24 -29.02 8.29
CA THR A 43 4.94 -29.48 8.82
C THR A 43 4.04 -28.34 9.26
N ARG A 44 4.40 -27.08 9.02
CA ARG A 44 3.59 -25.90 9.41
C ARG A 44 2.18 -25.98 8.84
N ASN A 45 1.22 -25.56 9.66
CA ASN A 45 -0.14 -25.32 9.18
C ASN A 45 -0.23 -24.05 8.30
N ALA A 46 -1.39 -23.79 7.72
CA ALA A 46 -1.62 -22.68 6.81
C ALA A 46 -1.34 -21.32 7.46
N TYR A 47 -1.78 -21.08 8.70
CA TYR A 47 -1.56 -19.83 9.42
C TYR A 47 -0.08 -19.58 9.74
N GLN A 48 0.62 -20.63 10.19
CA GLN A 48 2.05 -20.57 10.49
C GLN A 48 2.87 -20.24 9.24
N ARG A 49 2.53 -20.88 8.11
CA ARG A 49 3.18 -20.65 6.83
C ARG A 49 2.91 -19.23 6.31
N MET A 50 1.68 -18.75 6.43
CA MET A 50 1.30 -17.39 6.04
C MET A 50 2.05 -16.34 6.86
N PHE A 51 2.12 -16.51 8.17
CA PHE A 51 2.83 -15.59 9.05
C PHE A 51 4.34 -15.57 8.76
N ASP A 52 4.97 -16.74 8.67
CA ASP A 52 6.41 -16.85 8.40
C ASP A 52 6.77 -16.23 7.04
N MET A 53 5.95 -16.46 6.01
CA MET A 53 6.12 -15.85 4.68
C MET A 53 6.17 -14.31 4.74
N ILE A 54 5.27 -13.71 5.52
CA ILE A 54 5.22 -12.24 5.62
C ILE A 54 6.44 -11.70 6.37
N VAL A 55 6.87 -12.40 7.42
CA VAL A 55 7.97 -11.94 8.29
C VAL A 55 9.33 -12.15 7.63
N GLU A 56 9.49 -13.18 6.79
CA GLU A 56 10.76 -13.50 6.12
C GLU A 56 11.28 -12.36 5.23
N GLU A 57 10.37 -11.57 4.63
CA GLU A 57 10.74 -10.39 3.83
C GLU A 57 11.31 -9.24 4.66
N GLY A 58 11.25 -9.36 5.98
CA GLY A 58 11.76 -8.41 6.97
C GLY A 58 10.76 -7.37 7.41
N THR A 59 11.10 -6.75 8.53
CA THR A 59 10.29 -5.73 9.19
C THR A 59 11.09 -4.46 9.42
N GLU A 60 10.40 -3.35 9.57
CA GLU A 60 10.94 -2.05 9.95
C GLU A 60 10.04 -1.46 11.04
N VAL A 61 10.66 -0.99 12.12
CA VAL A 61 9.93 -0.38 13.24
C VAL A 61 10.15 1.12 13.21
N TYR A 62 9.07 1.88 13.26
CA TYR A 62 9.13 3.34 13.35
C TYR A 62 8.07 3.88 14.31
N ILE A 63 8.26 5.12 14.73
CA ILE A 63 7.31 5.81 15.63
C ILE A 63 6.41 6.73 14.81
N ASP A 64 5.11 6.51 14.90
CA ASP A 64 4.08 7.37 14.31
C ASP A 64 3.26 8.05 15.41
N PHE A 65 3.43 9.35 15.60
CA PHE A 65 2.79 10.13 16.65
C PHE A 65 2.85 9.41 18.03
N LYS A 66 4.04 9.12 18.50
CA LYS A 66 4.34 8.41 19.77
C LYS A 66 3.80 6.96 19.83
N LYS A 67 3.37 6.37 18.72
CA LYS A 67 2.97 4.96 18.64
C LYS A 67 3.98 4.20 17.81
N GLU A 68 4.47 3.09 18.36
CA GLU A 68 5.30 2.16 17.61
C GLU A 68 4.48 1.44 16.56
N VAL A 69 4.95 1.44 15.32
CA VAL A 69 4.34 0.78 14.17
C VAL A 69 5.38 -0.13 13.53
N VAL A 70 4.99 -1.38 13.33
CA VAL A 70 5.79 -2.36 12.60
C VAL A 70 5.33 -2.38 11.16
N ARG A 71 6.22 -2.02 10.25
CA ARG A 71 6.02 -2.13 8.81
C ARG A 71 6.58 -3.46 8.32
N TYR A 72 5.81 -4.19 7.55
CA TYR A 72 6.21 -5.45 6.94
C TYR A 72 6.59 -5.22 5.48
N LYS A 73 7.86 -5.48 5.13
CA LYS A 73 8.41 -5.25 3.78
C LYS A 73 7.80 -6.14 2.70
N PHE A 74 7.12 -7.20 3.10
CA PHE A 74 6.31 -8.04 2.22
C PHE A 74 5.33 -7.22 1.37
N PHE A 75 4.68 -6.21 1.97
CA PHE A 75 3.70 -5.37 1.29
C PHE A 75 4.30 -4.28 0.38
N ASP A 76 5.63 -4.22 0.26
CA ASP A 76 6.33 -3.38 -0.73
C ASP A 76 6.36 -4.01 -2.13
N ASP A 77 5.99 -5.29 -2.26
CA ASP A 77 5.93 -6.06 -3.53
C ASP A 77 7.22 -5.99 -4.36
N LYS A 78 8.36 -6.15 -3.71
CA LYS A 78 9.68 -6.06 -4.36
C LYS A 78 9.85 -7.02 -5.54
N PHE A 79 9.21 -8.18 -5.48
CA PHE A 79 9.32 -9.23 -6.50
C PHE A 79 8.61 -8.88 -7.80
N ASN A 80 7.58 -8.02 -7.74
CA ASN A 80 6.85 -7.57 -8.90
C ASN A 80 7.10 -6.07 -9.18
N ASN A 81 8.29 -5.59 -8.80
CA ASN A 81 8.72 -4.19 -8.96
C ASN A 81 7.72 -3.18 -8.36
N GLY A 82 7.09 -3.53 -7.24
CA GLY A 82 6.14 -2.67 -6.53
C GLY A 82 4.78 -2.51 -7.21
N LYS A 83 4.43 -3.35 -8.19
CA LYS A 83 3.17 -3.25 -8.94
C LYS A 83 1.94 -3.30 -8.04
N ASP A 84 1.95 -4.19 -7.04
CA ASP A 84 0.88 -4.39 -6.07
C ASP A 84 1.22 -3.78 -4.69
N ALA A 85 2.27 -2.94 -4.59
CA ALA A 85 2.69 -2.33 -3.33
C ALA A 85 1.56 -1.57 -2.64
N VAL A 86 1.43 -1.76 -1.32
CA VAL A 86 0.42 -1.13 -0.47
C VAL A 86 1.09 -0.03 0.36
N PHE A 87 0.62 1.20 0.20
CA PHE A 87 1.17 2.38 0.87
C PHE A 87 0.23 2.89 1.97
N GLY A 88 0.78 3.41 3.05
CA GLY A 88 0.06 4.19 4.05
C GLY A 88 -0.96 3.42 4.91
N LEU A 89 -0.96 2.09 4.84
CA LEU A 89 -1.82 1.20 5.62
C LEU A 89 -1.06 0.36 6.66
N ASP A 90 0.14 0.79 7.07
CA ASP A 90 1.02 0.00 7.94
C ASP A 90 0.34 -0.40 9.27
N VAL A 91 -0.48 0.48 9.86
CA VAL A 91 -1.21 0.17 11.10
C VAL A 91 -2.26 -0.92 10.88
N GLN A 92 -2.95 -0.90 9.76
CA GLN A 92 -3.98 -1.88 9.41
C GLN A 92 -3.32 -3.22 9.04
N LEU A 93 -2.23 -3.18 8.29
CA LEU A 93 -1.44 -4.37 7.96
C LEU A 93 -0.80 -4.98 9.20
N MET A 94 -0.31 -4.17 10.14
CA MET A 94 0.18 -4.64 11.43
C MET A 94 -0.93 -5.38 12.21
N LYS A 95 -2.18 -4.86 12.20
CA LYS A 95 -3.32 -5.57 12.82
C LYS A 95 -3.59 -6.91 12.13
N LEU A 96 -3.58 -6.95 10.80
CA LEU A 96 -3.77 -8.19 10.02
C LEU A 96 -2.69 -9.22 10.38
N VAL A 97 -1.42 -8.81 10.38
CA VAL A 97 -0.31 -9.72 10.70
C VAL A 97 -0.36 -10.16 12.16
N ASN A 98 -0.79 -9.31 13.09
CA ASN A 98 -0.98 -9.71 14.49
C ASN A 98 -2.08 -10.77 14.67
N VAL A 99 -3.18 -10.69 13.89
CA VAL A 99 -4.22 -11.72 13.86
C VAL A 99 -3.65 -13.04 13.32
N LEU A 100 -2.90 -12.99 12.21
CA LEU A 100 -2.23 -14.17 11.64
C LEU A 100 -1.21 -14.76 12.60
N LYS A 101 -0.45 -13.93 13.31
CA LYS A 101 0.50 -14.37 14.34
C LYS A 101 -0.21 -15.09 15.49
N ALA A 102 -1.30 -14.53 15.99
CA ALA A 102 -2.07 -15.13 17.07
C ALA A 102 -2.67 -16.49 16.65
N ALA A 103 -3.15 -16.60 15.40
CA ALA A 103 -3.62 -17.85 14.81
C ALA A 103 -2.47 -18.87 14.64
N ALA A 104 -1.30 -18.44 14.16
CA ALA A 104 -0.12 -19.28 14.03
C ALA A 104 0.37 -19.86 15.37
N LEU A 105 0.12 -19.13 16.46
CA LEU A 105 0.44 -19.56 17.84
C LEU A 105 -0.69 -20.36 18.51
N GLY A 106 -1.82 -20.54 17.85
CA GLY A 106 -2.96 -21.31 18.40
C GLY A 106 -3.71 -20.58 19.53
N TYR A 107 -3.78 -19.23 19.47
CA TYR A 107 -4.46 -18.42 20.51
C TYR A 107 -5.96 -18.24 20.27
N GLY A 108 -6.56 -19.05 19.40
CA GLY A 108 -8.00 -19.09 19.15
C GLY A 108 -8.48 -18.22 17.98
N THR A 109 -7.61 -17.40 17.40
CA THR A 109 -7.95 -16.58 16.22
C THR A 109 -7.98 -17.39 14.93
N GLU A 110 -7.37 -18.56 14.89
CA GLU A 110 -7.46 -19.54 13.80
C GLU A 110 -8.89 -20.04 13.56
N LYS A 111 -9.75 -19.95 14.57
CA LYS A 111 -11.18 -20.33 14.50
C LYS A 111 -12.09 -19.22 14.00
N ARG A 112 -11.54 -18.18 13.42
CA ARG A 112 -12.29 -16.99 12.98
C ARG A 112 -11.99 -16.65 11.54
N VAL A 113 -13.01 -16.15 10.85
CA VAL A 113 -12.84 -15.57 9.50
C VAL A 113 -12.22 -14.18 9.61
N ILE A 114 -11.16 -13.94 8.88
CA ILE A 114 -10.56 -12.59 8.76
C ILE A 114 -11.40 -11.80 7.77
N LEU A 115 -12.03 -10.71 8.22
CA LEU A 115 -12.89 -9.87 7.40
C LEU A 115 -12.23 -8.52 7.12
N LEU A 116 -11.75 -8.32 5.87
CA LEU A 116 -11.24 -7.04 5.41
C LEU A 116 -12.41 -6.14 5.01
N HIS A 117 -12.65 -5.10 5.81
CA HIS A 117 -13.74 -4.15 5.61
C HIS A 117 -13.23 -2.81 5.13
N GLY A 118 -13.92 -2.18 4.19
CA GLY A 118 -13.59 -0.83 3.75
C GLY A 118 -14.20 -0.48 2.39
N PRO A 119 -14.06 0.78 1.94
CA PRO A 119 -14.68 1.26 0.72
C PRO A 119 -14.12 0.58 -0.53
N VAL A 120 -14.81 0.75 -1.66
CA VAL A 120 -14.39 0.21 -2.95
C VAL A 120 -13.08 0.89 -3.40
N GLY A 121 -12.06 0.10 -3.73
CA GLY A 121 -10.75 0.63 -4.14
C GLY A 121 -9.81 0.99 -2.99
N SER A 122 -10.04 0.46 -1.76
CA SER A 122 -9.16 0.64 -0.59
C SER A 122 -8.06 -0.41 -0.44
N ALA A 123 -7.64 -1.06 -1.51
CA ALA A 123 -6.60 -2.08 -1.57
C ALA A 123 -6.93 -3.46 -0.95
N LYS A 124 -8.16 -3.76 -0.52
CA LYS A 124 -8.55 -5.08 0.04
C LYS A 124 -8.15 -6.25 -0.88
N SER A 125 -8.62 -6.24 -2.13
CA SER A 125 -8.29 -7.29 -3.12
C SER A 125 -6.81 -7.29 -3.51
N THR A 126 -6.10 -6.17 -3.38
CA THR A 126 -4.66 -6.11 -3.60
C THR A 126 -3.92 -6.85 -2.49
N ILE A 127 -4.32 -6.66 -1.24
CA ILE A 127 -3.78 -7.37 -0.07
C ILE A 127 -3.99 -8.89 -0.25
N CYS A 128 -5.22 -9.35 -0.57
CA CYS A 128 -5.50 -10.77 -0.80
C CYS A 128 -4.66 -11.33 -1.95
N ARG A 129 -4.57 -10.60 -3.08
CA ARG A 129 -3.74 -11.01 -4.21
C ARG A 129 -2.26 -11.13 -3.84
N MET A 130 -1.72 -10.22 -3.02
CA MET A 130 -0.35 -10.31 -2.54
C MET A 130 -0.13 -11.53 -1.65
N LEU A 131 -1.06 -11.83 -0.75
CA LEU A 131 -0.99 -13.01 0.11
C LEU A 131 -1.01 -14.30 -0.72
N LYS A 132 -1.91 -14.41 -1.72
CA LYS A 132 -1.98 -15.57 -2.63
C LYS A 132 -0.67 -15.76 -3.41
N LYS A 133 -0.21 -14.72 -4.10
CA LYS A 133 1.05 -14.76 -4.86
C LYS A 133 2.27 -14.99 -3.96
N GLY A 134 2.23 -14.44 -2.76
CA GLY A 134 3.27 -14.66 -1.76
C GLY A 134 3.35 -16.12 -1.35
N LEU A 135 2.22 -16.78 -1.02
CA LEU A 135 2.17 -18.20 -0.70
C LEU A 135 2.63 -19.09 -1.86
N GLU A 136 2.16 -18.81 -3.07
CA GLU A 136 2.58 -19.49 -4.27
C GLU A 136 4.11 -19.46 -4.38
N ARG A 137 4.72 -18.27 -4.38
CA ARG A 137 6.17 -18.09 -4.44
C ARG A 137 6.90 -18.73 -3.26
N TYR A 138 6.37 -18.56 -2.05
CA TYR A 138 6.98 -19.09 -0.83
C TYR A 138 7.05 -20.61 -0.86
N SER A 139 6.04 -21.30 -1.42
CA SER A 139 6.04 -22.76 -1.56
C SER A 139 7.18 -23.30 -2.42
N TYR A 140 7.74 -22.48 -3.33
CA TYR A 140 8.91 -22.84 -4.14
C TYR A 140 10.23 -22.65 -3.39
N SER A 141 10.26 -21.86 -2.32
CA SER A 141 11.48 -21.67 -1.52
C SER A 141 11.75 -22.88 -0.62
N ASP A 142 13.00 -23.03 -0.17
CA ASP A 142 13.37 -24.08 0.78
C ASP A 142 12.77 -23.81 2.16
N THR A 143 12.64 -22.55 2.54
CA THR A 143 12.05 -22.12 3.82
C THR A 143 10.54 -22.33 3.84
N GLY A 144 9.85 -22.21 2.71
CA GLY A 144 8.42 -22.42 2.55
C GLY A 144 8.02 -23.85 2.15
N ALA A 145 8.95 -24.79 2.20
CA ALA A 145 8.73 -26.18 1.80
C ALA A 145 7.53 -26.82 2.49
N LEU A 146 6.70 -27.52 1.70
CA LEU A 146 5.61 -28.36 2.19
C LEU A 146 5.47 -29.60 1.32
N TYR A 147 4.88 -30.64 1.89
CA TYR A 147 4.82 -31.96 1.28
C TYR A 147 3.41 -32.51 1.34
N THR A 148 3.11 -33.40 0.40
CA THR A 148 1.90 -34.23 0.34
C THR A 148 2.30 -35.66 -0.02
N PHE A 149 1.35 -36.56 -0.08
CA PHE A 149 1.62 -37.94 -0.47
C PHE A 149 0.60 -38.44 -1.50
N GLU A 150 0.93 -39.56 -2.08
CA GLU A 150 0.08 -40.34 -2.97
C GLU A 150 0.17 -41.82 -2.63
N TRP A 151 -0.92 -42.52 -2.85
CA TRP A 151 -0.96 -43.98 -2.71
C TRP A 151 -0.44 -44.64 -3.97
N VAL A 152 0.44 -45.67 -3.82
CA VAL A 152 1.11 -46.30 -4.93
C VAL A 152 0.91 -47.82 -4.89
N ASP A 153 0.54 -48.38 -6.05
CA ASP A 153 0.43 -49.81 -6.31
C ASP A 153 1.07 -50.17 -7.65
N GLU A 154 2.40 -50.09 -7.68
CA GLU A 154 3.16 -50.30 -8.93
C GLU A 154 2.96 -51.68 -9.55
N LYS A 155 2.76 -52.71 -8.71
CA LYS A 155 2.58 -54.10 -9.10
C LYS A 155 1.11 -54.51 -9.27
N LEU A 156 0.16 -53.63 -8.98
CA LEU A 156 -1.29 -53.89 -8.99
C LEU A 156 -1.70 -55.03 -8.05
N GLU A 157 -1.06 -55.11 -6.89
CA GLU A 157 -1.29 -56.13 -5.84
C GLU A 157 -2.48 -55.79 -4.91
N LEU A 158 -3.07 -54.59 -5.05
CA LEU A 158 -4.16 -54.09 -4.16
C LEU A 158 -5.57 -54.36 -4.70
N ASP A 159 -5.73 -55.28 -5.64
CA ASP A 159 -7.05 -55.74 -6.16
C ASP A 159 -8.00 -54.61 -6.56
N GLY A 160 -7.45 -53.57 -7.15
CA GLY A 160 -8.23 -52.39 -7.58
C GLY A 160 -8.65 -51.44 -6.45
N LEU A 161 -8.06 -51.54 -5.24
CA LEU A 161 -8.31 -50.62 -4.15
C LEU A 161 -8.12 -49.14 -4.50
N LEU A 162 -7.12 -48.82 -5.37
CA LEU A 162 -6.89 -47.49 -5.86
C LEU A 162 -7.75 -47.15 -7.09
N GLY A 163 -8.46 -48.11 -7.66
CA GLY A 163 -9.19 -48.05 -8.93
C GLY A 163 -8.70 -49.14 -9.89
N LYS A 164 -9.54 -49.54 -10.81
CA LYS A 164 -9.19 -50.63 -11.77
C LYS A 164 -8.02 -50.21 -12.69
N GLY A 165 -6.86 -50.82 -12.49
CA GLY A 165 -5.66 -50.53 -13.27
C GLY A 165 -4.95 -49.23 -12.87
N VAL A 166 -5.33 -48.60 -11.77
CA VAL A 166 -4.72 -47.37 -11.26
C VAL A 166 -3.47 -47.73 -10.43
N LYS A 167 -2.32 -47.25 -10.86
CA LYS A 167 -1.05 -47.46 -10.16
C LYS A 167 -0.73 -46.41 -9.10
N VAL A 168 -1.28 -45.20 -9.27
CA VAL A 168 -1.02 -44.06 -8.41
C VAL A 168 -2.33 -43.32 -8.15
N PHE A 169 -2.66 -43.13 -6.89
CA PHE A 169 -3.82 -42.36 -6.45
C PHE A 169 -3.34 -41.16 -5.63
N PRO A 170 -3.29 -39.95 -6.22
CA PRO A 170 -2.92 -38.75 -5.48
C PRO A 170 -4.01 -38.43 -4.46
N THR A 171 -3.59 -37.96 -3.27
CA THR A 171 -4.54 -37.52 -2.27
C THR A 171 -5.31 -36.29 -2.78
N PRO A 172 -6.64 -36.28 -2.71
CA PRO A 172 -7.44 -35.21 -3.31
C PRO A 172 -7.33 -33.88 -2.55
N MET A 173 -6.89 -33.92 -1.29
CA MET A 173 -6.80 -32.77 -0.39
C MET A 173 -5.36 -32.30 -0.17
N ASN A 174 -4.37 -32.85 -0.87
CA ASN A 174 -2.95 -32.54 -0.66
C ASN A 174 -2.52 -32.64 0.82
N GLU A 175 -2.95 -33.71 1.47
CA GLU A 175 -2.84 -33.91 2.93
C GLU A 175 -1.38 -33.97 3.38
N GLU A 176 -1.18 -33.56 4.64
CA GLU A 176 0.11 -33.68 5.32
C GLU A 176 0.46 -35.16 5.55
N PRO A 177 1.64 -35.65 5.15
CA PRO A 177 1.98 -37.05 5.32
C PRO A 177 1.97 -37.58 6.75
N LEU A 178 2.22 -36.73 7.77
CA LEU A 178 2.16 -37.13 9.17
C LEU A 178 0.75 -37.54 9.63
N LEU A 179 -0.29 -37.19 8.87
CA LEU A 179 -1.67 -37.66 9.14
C LEU A 179 -1.84 -39.16 8.92
N LEU A 180 -0.90 -39.84 8.25
CA LEU A 180 -0.85 -41.29 8.11
C LEU A 180 -0.48 -42.01 9.43
N ILE A 181 0.06 -41.29 10.41
CA ILE A 181 0.35 -41.83 11.73
C ILE A 181 -0.93 -41.91 12.51
N PRO A 182 -1.34 -43.11 13.04
CA PRO A 182 -2.52 -43.25 13.87
C PRO A 182 -2.53 -42.32 15.09
N ASP A 183 -3.68 -41.81 15.47
CA ASP A 183 -3.82 -40.78 16.52
C ASP A 183 -3.22 -41.18 17.87
N ASP A 184 -3.34 -42.45 18.25
CA ASP A 184 -2.78 -43.01 19.48
C ASP A 184 -1.23 -43.06 19.45
N LEU A 185 -0.63 -43.09 18.29
CA LEU A 185 0.82 -43.11 18.11
C LEU A 185 1.40 -41.68 17.88
N ARG A 186 0.60 -40.73 17.40
CA ARG A 186 1.06 -39.39 17.04
C ARG A 186 1.80 -38.68 18.15
N ALA A 187 1.27 -38.68 19.35
CA ALA A 187 1.88 -37.99 20.48
C ALA A 187 3.33 -38.47 20.73
N SER A 188 3.54 -39.79 20.71
CA SER A 188 4.86 -40.40 20.92
C SER A 188 5.83 -40.10 19.77
N VAL A 189 5.36 -40.11 18.52
CA VAL A 189 6.18 -39.80 17.35
C VAL A 189 6.56 -38.32 17.35
N PHE A 190 5.61 -37.40 17.63
CA PHE A 190 5.89 -35.96 17.69
C PHE A 190 6.86 -35.61 18.82
N GLU A 191 6.75 -36.30 19.99
CA GLU A 191 7.73 -36.14 21.05
C GLU A 191 9.16 -36.51 20.58
N GLN A 192 9.29 -37.61 19.84
CA GLN A 192 10.59 -38.02 19.28
C GLN A 192 11.11 -37.07 18.20
N LEU A 193 10.25 -36.59 17.31
CA LEU A 193 10.62 -35.61 16.27
C LEU A 193 11.06 -34.28 16.89
N ASN A 194 10.41 -33.86 17.99
CA ASN A 194 10.73 -32.62 18.71
C ASN A 194 11.94 -32.74 19.65
N LYS A 195 12.44 -33.96 19.89
CA LYS A 195 13.57 -34.17 20.80
C LYS A 195 14.86 -33.59 20.22
N GLY A 196 15.48 -32.68 20.98
CA GLY A 196 16.69 -31.93 20.55
C GLY A 196 16.37 -30.71 19.69
N GLN A 197 15.13 -30.38 19.49
CA GLN A 197 14.65 -29.16 18.81
C GLN A 197 14.35 -28.09 19.87
N GLU A 198 15.38 -27.62 20.58
CA GLU A 198 15.24 -26.48 21.52
C GLU A 198 15.16 -25.18 20.69
N GLY A 199 13.97 -24.88 20.16
CA GLY A 199 13.76 -23.73 19.30
C GLY A 199 12.30 -23.36 19.13
N THR A 200 12.03 -22.44 18.26
CA THR A 200 10.76 -21.73 18.09
C THR A 200 9.65 -22.55 17.45
N TYR A 201 9.92 -23.72 16.86
CA TYR A 201 8.92 -24.50 16.16
C TYR A 201 8.89 -25.96 16.66
N ARG A 202 7.70 -26.41 17.07
CA ARG A 202 7.46 -27.80 17.43
C ARG A 202 6.54 -28.46 16.39
N VAL A 203 6.89 -29.68 15.97
CA VAL A 203 6.01 -30.50 15.15
C VAL A 203 4.73 -30.78 15.93
N ASN A 204 3.61 -30.32 15.43
CA ASN A 204 2.27 -30.61 15.90
C ASN A 204 1.33 -30.54 14.69
N VAL A 205 0.80 -31.67 14.26
CA VAL A 205 -0.09 -31.78 13.11
C VAL A 205 -1.42 -32.34 13.61
N ASP A 206 -2.43 -31.48 13.55
CA ASP A 206 -3.80 -31.84 13.90
C ASP A 206 -4.58 -32.17 12.63
N GLY A 207 -5.58 -33.00 12.73
CA GLY A 207 -6.48 -33.33 11.64
C GLY A 207 -6.57 -34.82 11.33
N GLU A 208 -7.36 -35.10 10.32
CA GLU A 208 -7.66 -36.44 9.86
C GLU A 208 -7.43 -36.56 8.36
N LEU A 209 -7.12 -37.77 7.89
CA LEU A 209 -7.07 -38.07 6.46
C LEU A 209 -8.43 -37.80 5.79
N SER A 210 -8.43 -37.44 4.52
CA SER A 210 -9.64 -37.34 3.72
C SER A 210 -10.39 -38.67 3.65
N PRO A 211 -11.71 -38.68 3.40
CA PRO A 211 -12.48 -39.91 3.33
C PRO A 211 -11.89 -40.96 2.38
N PRO A 212 -11.41 -40.64 1.16
CA PRO A 212 -10.75 -41.62 0.32
C PRO A 212 -9.46 -42.18 0.93
N SER A 213 -8.60 -41.30 1.48
CA SER A 213 -7.34 -41.71 2.10
C SER A 213 -7.59 -42.57 3.34
N ARG A 214 -8.59 -42.24 4.18
CA ARG A 214 -9.01 -43.08 5.31
C ARG A 214 -9.50 -44.46 4.88
N TYR A 215 -10.27 -44.53 3.81
CA TYR A 215 -10.76 -45.80 3.25
C TYR A 215 -9.61 -46.67 2.79
N ILE A 216 -8.68 -46.12 1.98
CA ILE A 216 -7.50 -46.85 1.50
C ILE A 216 -6.61 -47.30 2.68
N PHE A 217 -6.38 -46.42 3.67
CA PHE A 217 -5.57 -46.73 4.84
C PHE A 217 -6.14 -47.87 5.63
N LYS A 218 -7.44 -47.85 5.92
CA LYS A 218 -8.13 -48.94 6.65
C LYS A 218 -8.06 -50.27 5.90
N ALA A 219 -8.33 -50.29 4.62
CA ALA A 219 -8.26 -51.49 3.80
C ALA A 219 -6.83 -52.07 3.75
N LEU A 220 -5.80 -51.25 3.74
CA LEU A 220 -4.40 -51.69 3.82
C LEU A 220 -4.04 -52.22 5.20
N MET A 221 -4.53 -51.58 6.28
CA MET A 221 -4.32 -52.08 7.64
C MET A 221 -4.98 -53.45 7.83
N GLU A 222 -6.18 -53.65 7.31
CA GLU A 222 -6.84 -54.97 7.32
C GLU A 222 -6.09 -56.02 6.52
N LYS A 223 -5.63 -55.65 5.28
CA LYS A 223 -4.87 -56.56 4.41
C LYS A 223 -3.55 -56.98 5.01
N TYR A 224 -2.91 -56.16 5.81
CA TYR A 224 -1.61 -56.43 6.43
C TYR A 224 -1.65 -56.72 7.91
N ASP A 225 -2.81 -57.17 8.45
CA ASP A 225 -3.00 -57.56 9.85
C ASP A 225 -2.46 -56.50 10.85
N GLY A 226 -2.63 -55.22 10.53
CA GLY A 226 -2.19 -54.09 11.38
C GLY A 226 -0.73 -53.70 11.22
N ASP A 227 0.04 -54.29 10.28
CA ASP A 227 1.45 -53.93 10.03
C ASP A 227 1.53 -52.56 9.30
N LEU A 228 1.71 -51.52 10.07
CA LEU A 228 1.81 -50.12 9.58
C LEU A 228 3.00 -49.90 8.65
N MET A 229 4.13 -50.61 8.91
CA MET A 229 5.33 -50.44 8.07
C MET A 229 5.12 -51.01 6.65
N ARG A 230 4.26 -52.02 6.50
CA ARG A 230 3.84 -52.52 5.19
C ARG A 230 2.91 -51.53 4.47
N VAL A 231 2.03 -50.84 5.20
CA VAL A 231 1.18 -49.81 4.65
C VAL A 231 2.00 -48.67 4.10
N PHE A 232 3.04 -48.19 4.82
CA PHE A 232 3.90 -47.12 4.37
C PHE A 232 4.68 -47.42 3.07
N LYS A 233 4.87 -48.69 2.70
CA LYS A 233 5.44 -49.06 1.41
C LYS A 233 4.56 -48.68 0.21
N HIS A 234 3.27 -48.47 0.46
CA HIS A 234 2.32 -47.98 -0.54
C HIS A 234 2.15 -46.46 -0.53
N VAL A 235 3.02 -45.73 0.18
CA VAL A 235 3.01 -44.27 0.27
C VAL A 235 4.24 -43.72 -0.43
N ARG A 236 4.03 -42.78 -1.33
CA ARG A 236 5.08 -41.96 -1.91
C ARG A 236 4.85 -40.51 -1.55
N VAL A 237 5.78 -39.91 -0.83
CA VAL A 237 5.71 -38.50 -0.44
C VAL A 237 6.35 -37.66 -1.55
N LYS A 238 5.74 -36.51 -1.85
CA LYS A 238 6.24 -35.57 -2.85
C LYS A 238 6.17 -34.12 -2.38
N ARG A 239 7.04 -33.30 -2.95
CA ARG A 239 6.98 -31.85 -2.73
C ARG A 239 5.66 -31.31 -3.27
N LEU A 240 5.00 -30.42 -2.49
CA LEU A 240 3.79 -29.73 -2.90
C LEU A 240 4.13 -28.27 -3.22
N PHE A 241 3.56 -27.77 -4.31
CA PHE A 241 3.60 -26.35 -4.68
C PHE A 241 2.21 -25.81 -4.72
N LEU A 242 2.03 -24.64 -4.09
CA LEU A 242 0.76 -23.94 -4.13
C LEU A 242 0.66 -23.13 -5.42
N SER A 243 -0.51 -23.15 -6.05
CA SER A 243 -0.76 -22.46 -7.31
C SER A 243 -2.24 -22.05 -7.40
N GLU A 244 -2.49 -20.78 -7.60
CA GLU A 244 -3.85 -20.29 -7.87
C GLU A 244 -4.33 -20.76 -9.25
N ALA A 245 -3.43 -20.74 -10.24
CA ALA A 245 -3.75 -21.14 -11.61
C ALA A 245 -4.11 -22.62 -11.74
N ASP A 246 -3.42 -23.48 -11.00
CA ASP A 246 -3.65 -24.94 -11.01
C ASP A 246 -4.64 -25.38 -9.92
N ARG A 247 -5.21 -24.43 -9.16
CA ARG A 247 -6.17 -24.69 -8.08
C ARG A 247 -5.61 -25.63 -6.99
N VAL A 248 -4.41 -25.34 -6.51
CA VAL A 248 -3.72 -26.11 -5.48
C VAL A 248 -3.41 -25.22 -4.28
N GLY A 249 -4.06 -25.46 -3.15
CA GLY A 249 -3.84 -24.72 -1.91
C GLY A 249 -4.26 -23.26 -1.91
N ILE A 250 -4.81 -22.76 -3.03
CA ILE A 250 -5.30 -21.39 -3.16
C ILE A 250 -6.67 -21.42 -3.83
N GLY A 251 -7.71 -21.08 -3.07
CA GLY A 251 -9.09 -20.97 -3.51
C GLY A 251 -9.58 -19.52 -3.57
N THR A 252 -10.47 -19.23 -4.49
CA THR A 252 -11.14 -17.93 -4.58
C THR A 252 -12.61 -18.14 -4.89
N PHE A 253 -13.45 -17.81 -3.95
CA PHE A 253 -14.89 -17.87 -4.12
C PHE A 253 -15.48 -16.49 -4.35
N GLN A 254 -16.13 -16.34 -5.49
CA GLN A 254 -16.87 -15.12 -5.85
C GLN A 254 -18.28 -15.50 -6.29
N PRO A 255 -19.34 -15.04 -5.61
CA PRO A 255 -20.70 -15.33 -6.01
C PRO A 255 -20.98 -14.77 -7.41
N LYS A 256 -21.43 -15.63 -8.32
CA LYS A 256 -21.78 -15.24 -9.70
C LYS A 256 -23.19 -14.65 -9.78
N ASP A 257 -24.10 -15.18 -8.98
CA ASP A 257 -25.47 -14.71 -8.85
C ASP A 257 -25.88 -14.76 -7.37
N GLU A 258 -26.44 -13.66 -6.85
CA GLU A 258 -26.88 -13.58 -5.45
C GLU A 258 -28.07 -14.51 -5.14
N LYS A 259 -28.82 -14.96 -6.17
CA LYS A 259 -30.03 -15.77 -5.97
C LYS A 259 -29.88 -17.25 -6.31
N ASN A 260 -28.85 -17.66 -7.07
CA ASN A 260 -28.62 -19.02 -7.53
C ASN A 260 -27.21 -19.49 -7.13
N GLN A 261 -26.95 -19.52 -5.83
CA GLN A 261 -25.68 -20.03 -5.33
C GLN A 261 -25.79 -21.53 -5.05
N ASP A 262 -24.80 -22.31 -5.50
CA ASP A 262 -24.74 -23.76 -5.24
C ASP A 262 -23.64 -24.07 -4.22
N SER A 263 -24.01 -24.65 -3.08
CA SER A 263 -23.07 -25.02 -2.02
C SER A 263 -22.02 -26.05 -2.47
N THR A 264 -22.26 -26.78 -3.55
CA THR A 264 -21.29 -27.72 -4.11
C THR A 264 -20.04 -27.02 -4.68
N GLU A 265 -20.15 -25.74 -5.10
CA GLU A 265 -18.98 -24.93 -5.47
C GLU A 265 -17.99 -24.76 -4.31
N LEU A 266 -18.45 -24.77 -3.06
CA LEU A 266 -17.60 -24.70 -1.87
C LEU A 266 -17.15 -26.07 -1.36
N THR A 267 -18.06 -27.06 -1.35
CA THR A 267 -17.84 -28.33 -0.65
C THR A 267 -17.44 -29.49 -1.57
N GLY A 268 -17.60 -29.32 -2.90
CA GLY A 268 -17.47 -30.40 -3.87
C GLY A 268 -18.76 -31.19 -4.06
N ASP A 269 -18.79 -32.08 -5.04
CA ASP A 269 -19.98 -32.83 -5.43
C ASP A 269 -19.68 -34.28 -5.80
N ILE A 270 -20.73 -35.06 -5.95
CA ILE A 270 -20.67 -36.47 -6.35
C ILE A 270 -20.18 -36.61 -7.79
N ASN A 271 -19.27 -37.56 -8.01
CA ASN A 271 -18.83 -37.92 -9.36
C ASN A 271 -19.59 -39.14 -9.87
N TYR A 272 -20.58 -38.94 -10.69
CA TYR A 272 -21.41 -40.00 -11.28
C TYR A 272 -20.62 -41.03 -12.12
N ARG A 273 -19.51 -40.61 -12.75
CA ARG A 273 -18.64 -41.54 -13.48
C ARG A 273 -17.91 -42.50 -12.53
N LYS A 274 -17.42 -41.97 -11.42
CA LYS A 274 -16.77 -42.76 -10.39
C LYS A 274 -17.75 -43.70 -9.67
N ILE A 275 -19.03 -43.34 -9.52
CA ILE A 275 -20.05 -44.26 -9.00
C ILE A 275 -20.17 -45.48 -9.92
N ALA A 276 -20.16 -45.31 -11.25
CA ALA A 276 -20.19 -46.43 -12.16
C ALA A 276 -18.96 -47.32 -12.07
N GLU A 277 -17.82 -46.77 -11.68
CA GLU A 277 -16.55 -47.47 -11.51
C GLU A 277 -16.50 -48.23 -10.15
N TYR A 278 -16.90 -47.59 -9.06
CA TYR A 278 -16.80 -48.14 -7.69
C TYR A 278 -18.08 -48.83 -7.21
N GLY A 279 -19.17 -48.70 -7.95
CA GLY A 279 -20.42 -49.45 -7.74
C GLY A 279 -21.34 -48.92 -6.63
N SER A 280 -21.01 -47.84 -5.92
CA SER A 280 -21.82 -47.23 -4.86
C SER A 280 -21.67 -45.71 -4.83
N ASP A 281 -22.80 -45.02 -4.56
CA ASP A 281 -22.81 -43.58 -4.33
C ASP A 281 -22.29 -43.21 -2.93
N SER A 282 -22.15 -44.17 -2.04
CA SER A 282 -21.56 -44.01 -0.71
C SER A 282 -20.06 -44.32 -0.66
N ASP A 283 -19.44 -44.73 -1.77
CA ASP A 283 -17.99 -44.96 -1.82
C ASP A 283 -17.24 -43.61 -1.68
N PRO A 284 -16.34 -43.46 -0.70
CA PRO A 284 -15.62 -42.21 -0.48
C PRO A 284 -14.80 -41.75 -1.71
N ARG A 285 -14.39 -42.67 -2.58
CA ARG A 285 -13.64 -42.39 -3.81
C ARG A 285 -14.52 -41.82 -4.93
N ALA A 286 -15.84 -41.92 -4.80
CA ALA A 286 -16.81 -41.44 -5.79
C ALA A 286 -17.15 -39.93 -5.64
N PHE A 287 -16.46 -39.22 -4.74
CA PHE A 287 -16.64 -37.78 -4.52
C PHE A 287 -15.58 -36.96 -5.25
N ASN A 288 -15.97 -35.79 -5.77
CA ASN A 288 -15.06 -34.78 -6.31
C ASN A 288 -14.72 -33.76 -5.21
N PHE A 289 -13.43 -33.66 -4.88
CA PHE A 289 -12.91 -32.68 -3.96
C PHE A 289 -12.49 -31.41 -4.71
N ASP A 290 -13.38 -30.87 -5.56
CA ASP A 290 -13.17 -29.72 -6.43
C ASP A 290 -13.88 -28.45 -5.91
N GLY A 291 -14.48 -28.49 -4.75
CA GLY A 291 -15.00 -27.33 -4.03
C GLY A 291 -13.87 -26.41 -3.53
N GLU A 292 -14.14 -25.12 -3.42
CA GLU A 292 -13.10 -24.14 -3.09
C GLU A 292 -12.44 -24.36 -1.72
N PHE A 293 -13.16 -24.87 -0.71
CA PHE A 293 -12.56 -25.29 0.57
C PHE A 293 -11.59 -26.47 0.39
N ASN A 294 -11.93 -27.43 -0.48
CA ASN A 294 -11.06 -28.58 -0.72
C ASN A 294 -9.78 -28.18 -1.45
N ILE A 295 -9.90 -27.25 -2.40
CA ILE A 295 -8.78 -26.70 -3.20
C ILE A 295 -7.86 -25.88 -2.32
N ALA A 296 -8.41 -25.05 -1.43
CA ALA A 296 -7.66 -24.15 -0.57
C ALA A 296 -6.90 -24.83 0.56
N ASN A 297 -7.16 -26.14 0.78
CA ASN A 297 -6.49 -26.89 1.85
C ASN A 297 -4.97 -26.74 1.78
N ARG A 298 -4.34 -26.53 2.92
CA ARG A 298 -2.92 -26.24 3.13
C ARG A 298 -2.50 -24.80 2.80
N GLY A 299 -3.43 -23.89 2.46
CA GLY A 299 -3.11 -22.53 2.07
C GLY A 299 -4.17 -21.49 2.42
N LEU A 300 -4.81 -20.89 1.42
CA LEU A 300 -5.69 -19.72 1.60
C LEU A 300 -6.95 -19.83 0.76
N ILE A 301 -8.10 -19.53 1.37
CA ILE A 301 -9.34 -19.22 0.62
C ILE A 301 -9.70 -17.74 0.76
N GLU A 302 -9.98 -17.11 -0.38
CA GLU A 302 -10.49 -15.74 -0.47
C GLU A 302 -11.98 -15.74 -0.82
N PHE A 303 -12.79 -15.09 0.00
CA PHE A 303 -14.21 -14.82 -0.28
C PHE A 303 -14.38 -13.38 -0.75
N VAL A 304 -14.68 -13.22 -2.03
CA VAL A 304 -14.94 -11.90 -2.64
C VAL A 304 -16.36 -11.47 -2.28
N GLU A 305 -16.50 -10.30 -1.64
CA GLU A 305 -17.79 -9.74 -1.21
C GLU A 305 -18.61 -10.75 -0.36
N VAL A 306 -17.97 -11.32 0.65
CA VAL A 306 -18.50 -12.42 1.47
C VAL A 306 -19.90 -12.19 2.05
N LEU A 307 -20.30 -10.94 2.31
CA LEU A 307 -21.61 -10.61 2.87
C LEU A 307 -22.75 -10.56 1.82
N LYS A 308 -22.44 -10.81 0.54
CA LYS A 308 -23.42 -11.05 -0.51
C LYS A 308 -23.78 -12.53 -0.67
N LEU A 309 -23.11 -13.40 0.09
CA LEU A 309 -23.43 -14.81 0.12
C LEU A 309 -24.79 -15.05 0.78
N ASP A 310 -25.49 -16.06 0.30
CA ASP A 310 -26.71 -16.55 0.96
C ASP A 310 -26.38 -17.02 2.39
N VAL A 311 -27.34 -16.88 3.28
CA VAL A 311 -27.21 -17.28 4.70
C VAL A 311 -26.75 -18.72 4.86
N ALA A 312 -27.22 -19.64 3.99
CA ALA A 312 -26.80 -21.04 4.01
C ALA A 312 -25.29 -21.22 3.83
N PHE A 313 -24.67 -20.48 2.91
CA PHE A 313 -23.22 -20.49 2.69
C PHE A 313 -22.44 -19.92 3.86
N LEU A 314 -23.00 -18.90 4.53
CA LEU A 314 -22.39 -18.32 5.71
C LEU A 314 -22.35 -19.32 6.88
N TYR A 315 -23.33 -20.23 7.00
CA TYR A 315 -23.27 -21.33 7.99
C TYR A 315 -22.18 -22.35 7.65
N ASP A 316 -22.00 -22.73 6.38
CA ASP A 316 -20.90 -23.60 5.96
C ASP A 316 -19.54 -22.96 6.26
N LEU A 317 -19.40 -21.65 5.99
CA LEU A 317 -18.21 -20.87 6.30
C LEU A 317 -17.91 -20.83 7.82
N LEU A 318 -18.94 -20.69 8.65
CA LEU A 318 -18.81 -20.71 10.11
C LEU A 318 -18.37 -22.08 10.60
N GLY A 319 -18.96 -23.15 10.07
CA GLY A 319 -18.56 -24.53 10.37
C GLY A 319 -17.10 -24.78 9.97
N ALA A 320 -16.73 -24.39 8.77
CA ALA A 320 -15.36 -24.51 8.26
C ALA A 320 -14.34 -23.76 9.14
N SER A 321 -14.64 -22.54 9.53
CA SER A 321 -13.70 -21.73 10.33
C SER A 321 -13.57 -22.22 11.77
N GLN A 322 -14.66 -22.65 12.41
CA GLN A 322 -14.65 -23.02 13.82
C GLN A 322 -14.12 -24.44 14.06
N GLU A 323 -14.59 -25.39 13.25
CA GLU A 323 -14.31 -26.83 13.43
C GLU A 323 -13.16 -27.31 12.52
N HIS A 324 -12.65 -26.46 11.61
CA HIS A 324 -11.70 -26.85 10.57
C HIS A 324 -12.17 -28.07 9.78
N ARG A 325 -13.46 -28.15 9.51
CA ARG A 325 -14.12 -29.26 8.82
C ARG A 325 -15.20 -28.76 7.87
N VAL A 326 -15.27 -29.41 6.73
CA VAL A 326 -16.34 -29.24 5.74
C VAL A 326 -17.19 -30.47 5.70
N LYS A 327 -18.52 -30.30 5.71
CA LYS A 327 -19.49 -31.39 5.65
C LYS A 327 -20.27 -31.34 4.34
N PRO A 328 -19.83 -32.06 3.31
CA PRO A 328 -20.58 -32.15 2.06
C PRO A 328 -21.94 -32.85 2.30
N LYS A 329 -22.93 -32.56 1.46
CA LYS A 329 -24.20 -33.34 1.45
C LYS A 329 -23.88 -34.81 1.15
N LYS A 330 -24.40 -35.72 1.96
CA LYS A 330 -24.31 -37.18 1.81
C LYS A 330 -22.92 -37.80 1.97
N PHE A 331 -21.87 -37.06 2.26
CA PHE A 331 -20.51 -37.57 2.44
C PHE A 331 -19.95 -37.30 3.83
N ALA A 332 -18.90 -38.02 4.17
CA ALA A 332 -18.17 -37.86 5.43
C ALA A 332 -17.53 -36.49 5.53
N GLN A 333 -17.39 -35.98 6.74
CA GLN A 333 -16.67 -34.74 7.01
C GLN A 333 -15.23 -34.84 6.58
N THR A 334 -14.72 -33.71 6.02
CA THR A 334 -13.34 -33.56 5.58
C THR A 334 -12.67 -32.48 6.42
N HIS A 335 -11.50 -32.79 6.97
CA HIS A 335 -10.68 -31.81 7.68
C HIS A 335 -9.99 -30.87 6.69
N ILE A 336 -9.90 -29.60 7.04
CA ILE A 336 -9.24 -28.56 6.24
C ILE A 336 -8.24 -27.77 7.10
N ASP A 337 -7.11 -27.41 6.51
CA ASP A 337 -6.08 -26.55 7.07
C ASP A 337 -5.90 -25.35 6.14
N GLU A 338 -6.60 -24.25 6.41
CA GLU A 338 -6.57 -23.09 5.52
C GLU A 338 -6.80 -21.76 6.25
N VAL A 339 -6.23 -20.70 5.72
CA VAL A 339 -6.52 -19.33 6.15
C VAL A 339 -7.77 -18.83 5.42
N ILE A 340 -8.80 -18.42 6.16
CA ILE A 340 -10.06 -17.92 5.57
C ILE A 340 -10.08 -16.40 5.64
N ILE A 341 -10.07 -15.74 4.47
CA ILE A 341 -10.14 -14.28 4.35
C ILE A 341 -11.33 -13.90 3.47
N GLY A 342 -12.23 -13.08 4.02
CA GLY A 342 -13.30 -12.44 3.26
C GLY A 342 -13.09 -10.94 3.17
N HIS A 343 -13.65 -10.32 2.15
CA HIS A 343 -13.72 -8.87 2.10
C HIS A 343 -15.12 -8.37 1.80
N THR A 344 -15.43 -7.18 2.32
CA THR A 344 -16.74 -6.56 2.22
C THR A 344 -16.64 -5.04 2.15
N ASN A 345 -17.74 -4.42 1.76
CA ASN A 345 -17.89 -2.97 1.71
C ASN A 345 -18.71 -2.46 2.87
N GLU A 346 -18.74 -1.13 3.07
CA GLU A 346 -19.48 -0.48 4.15
C GLU A 346 -21.01 -0.74 4.08
N PRO A 347 -21.70 -0.68 2.93
CA PRO A 347 -23.14 -0.92 2.86
C PRO A 347 -23.54 -2.34 3.29
N GLU A 348 -22.79 -3.36 2.85
CA GLU A 348 -23.03 -4.76 3.22
C GLU A 348 -22.72 -4.99 4.70
N TYR A 349 -21.66 -4.37 5.22
CA TYR A 349 -21.31 -4.50 6.65
C TYR A 349 -22.34 -3.86 7.57
N ARG A 350 -22.95 -2.72 7.19
CA ARG A 350 -24.08 -2.12 7.93
C ARG A 350 -25.28 -3.06 7.97
N ARG A 351 -25.64 -3.68 6.83
CA ARG A 351 -26.71 -4.69 6.79
C ARG A 351 -26.43 -5.88 7.71
N LEU A 352 -25.16 -6.30 7.83
CA LEU A 352 -24.76 -7.33 8.79
C LEU A 352 -24.97 -6.87 10.23
N GLN A 353 -24.68 -5.61 10.56
CA GLN A 353 -24.85 -5.06 11.90
C GLN A 353 -26.31 -4.99 12.34
N ASP A 354 -27.18 -4.64 11.39
CA ASP A 354 -28.62 -4.44 11.63
C ASP A 354 -29.41 -5.78 11.63
N ASN A 355 -28.79 -6.87 11.25
CA ASN A 355 -29.43 -8.19 11.16
C ASN A 355 -29.10 -9.06 12.37
N GLU A 356 -30.11 -9.31 13.21
CA GLU A 356 -29.98 -10.16 14.41
C GLU A 356 -29.57 -11.62 14.07
N PHE A 357 -30.05 -12.17 12.95
CA PHE A 357 -29.69 -13.51 12.50
C PHE A 357 -28.21 -13.68 12.14
N MET A 358 -27.50 -12.58 11.95
CA MET A 358 -26.06 -12.57 11.62
C MET A 358 -25.16 -12.41 12.86
N GLU A 359 -25.69 -12.50 14.08
CA GLU A 359 -24.91 -12.38 15.32
C GLU A 359 -23.79 -13.45 15.38
N ALA A 360 -24.13 -14.68 15.01
CA ALA A 360 -23.18 -15.79 14.98
C ALA A 360 -21.99 -15.54 14.04
N LEU A 361 -22.21 -14.87 12.91
CA LEU A 361 -21.13 -14.49 11.99
C LEU A 361 -20.28 -13.36 12.56
N ARG A 362 -20.91 -12.36 13.20
CA ARG A 362 -20.20 -11.25 13.84
C ARG A 362 -19.23 -11.72 14.92
N ASP A 363 -19.67 -12.66 15.76
CA ASP A 363 -18.83 -13.22 16.83
C ASP A 363 -17.63 -14.04 16.30
N ARG A 364 -17.81 -14.68 15.14
CA ARG A 364 -16.78 -15.54 14.52
C ARG A 364 -15.94 -14.86 13.46
N THR A 365 -16.05 -13.56 13.32
CA THR A 365 -15.22 -12.76 12.40
C THR A 365 -14.29 -11.83 13.14
N VAL A 366 -13.07 -11.65 12.62
CA VAL A 366 -12.15 -10.60 13.04
C VAL A 366 -12.14 -9.52 11.98
N LYS A 367 -12.82 -8.41 12.29
CA LYS A 367 -12.90 -7.25 11.37
C LYS A 367 -11.61 -6.45 11.38
N ILE A 368 -11.09 -6.20 10.21
CA ILE A 368 -9.94 -5.32 9.98
C ILE A 368 -10.37 -4.23 8.99
N ASP A 369 -10.42 -3.00 9.47
CA ASP A 369 -10.75 -1.86 8.62
C ASP A 369 -9.59 -1.51 7.71
N ILE A 370 -9.84 -1.47 6.40
CA ILE A 370 -8.91 -1.07 5.34
C ILE A 370 -9.47 0.22 4.70
N PRO A 371 -9.25 1.38 5.32
CA PRO A 371 -9.75 2.66 4.82
C PRO A 371 -8.95 3.14 3.60
N TYR A 372 -9.41 4.19 2.95
CA TYR A 372 -8.55 4.98 2.07
C TYR A 372 -7.41 5.62 2.86
N ILE A 373 -6.31 5.86 2.19
CA ILE A 373 -5.15 6.56 2.77
C ILE A 373 -5.54 7.98 3.16
N THR A 374 -5.08 8.42 4.33
CA THR A 374 -5.28 9.78 4.86
C THR A 374 -3.98 10.59 4.94
N ARG A 375 -2.86 10.03 4.50
CA ARG A 375 -1.55 10.68 4.39
C ARG A 375 -1.25 11.04 2.95
N TRP A 376 -1.02 12.31 2.72
CA TRP A 376 -0.78 12.85 1.39
C TRP A 376 0.45 12.22 0.70
N ARG A 377 1.58 12.08 1.42
CA ARG A 377 2.80 11.48 0.85
C ARG A 377 2.58 10.05 0.37
N ASP A 378 1.83 9.26 1.11
CA ASP A 378 1.57 7.86 0.78
C ASP A 378 0.64 7.74 -0.44
N GLU A 379 -0.36 8.61 -0.53
CA GLU A 379 -1.26 8.67 -1.69
C GLU A 379 -0.50 9.07 -2.96
N VAL A 380 0.41 10.04 -2.88
CA VAL A 380 1.28 10.45 -4.00
C VAL A 380 2.11 9.27 -4.52
N ASN A 381 2.59 8.39 -3.65
CA ASN A 381 3.37 7.21 -4.06
C ASN A 381 2.56 6.24 -4.92
N ILE A 382 1.24 6.10 -4.68
CA ILE A 382 0.35 5.29 -5.54
C ILE A 382 0.38 5.83 -6.97
N TYR A 383 0.28 7.14 -7.14
CA TYR A 383 0.21 7.75 -8.47
C TYR A 383 1.58 7.80 -9.14
N LYS A 384 2.64 8.12 -8.41
CA LYS A 384 4.02 8.11 -8.94
C LYS A 384 4.46 6.73 -9.41
N ARG A 385 3.95 5.65 -8.82
CA ARG A 385 4.17 4.28 -9.30
C ARG A 385 3.66 4.08 -10.73
N ASP A 386 2.49 4.65 -11.05
CA ASP A 386 1.81 4.43 -12.32
C ASP A 386 2.04 5.57 -13.34
N PHE A 387 2.24 6.79 -12.86
CA PHE A 387 2.47 8.00 -13.67
C PHE A 387 3.89 8.53 -13.46
N ASN A 388 4.86 7.91 -14.12
CA ASN A 388 6.26 8.32 -14.10
C ASN A 388 6.83 8.35 -15.53
N SER A 389 8.00 8.96 -15.70
CA SER A 389 8.65 9.14 -17.00
C SER A 389 9.00 7.83 -17.74
N GLN A 390 9.06 6.70 -17.04
CA GLN A 390 9.34 5.40 -17.67
C GLN A 390 8.07 4.80 -18.32
N LYS A 391 6.91 5.01 -17.69
CA LYS A 391 5.61 4.49 -18.16
C LYS A 391 4.90 5.46 -19.11
N VAL A 392 4.97 6.76 -18.84
CA VAL A 392 4.36 7.81 -19.67
C VAL A 392 5.40 8.30 -20.65
N ARG A 393 5.28 7.89 -21.91
CA ARG A 393 6.22 8.28 -22.98
C ARG A 393 5.65 9.42 -23.80
N GLY A 394 6.52 10.42 -24.11
CA GLY A 394 6.19 11.51 -25.03
C GLY A 394 5.38 12.66 -24.43
N ILE A 395 5.02 12.59 -23.16
CA ILE A 395 4.35 13.69 -22.43
C ILE A 395 5.04 13.81 -21.08
N SER A 396 5.39 15.03 -20.69
CA SER A 396 5.88 15.31 -19.34
C SER A 396 4.72 15.56 -18.38
N ILE A 397 4.97 15.28 -17.11
CA ILE A 397 4.03 15.59 -16.02
C ILE A 397 4.67 16.72 -15.22
N ALA A 398 4.03 17.88 -15.24
CA ALA A 398 4.52 19.06 -14.54
C ALA A 398 4.60 18.81 -13.03
N PRO A 399 5.53 19.45 -12.33
CA PRO A 399 5.61 19.42 -10.86
C PRO A 399 4.25 19.72 -10.22
N HIS A 400 4.02 19.16 -9.06
CA HIS A 400 2.79 19.29 -8.28
C HIS A 400 1.53 18.67 -8.88
N THR A 401 1.52 18.17 -10.12
CA THR A 401 0.32 17.62 -10.79
C THR A 401 -0.27 16.46 -10.00
N VAL A 402 0.57 15.50 -9.67
CA VAL A 402 0.17 14.30 -8.90
C VAL A 402 -0.12 14.66 -7.45
N GLU A 403 0.67 15.56 -6.89
CA GLU A 403 0.56 16.02 -5.50
C GLU A 403 -0.77 16.75 -5.24
N MET A 404 -1.22 17.60 -6.17
CA MET A 404 -2.49 18.32 -6.03
C MET A 404 -3.68 17.39 -6.19
N ALA A 405 -3.63 16.45 -7.13
CA ALA A 405 -4.67 15.43 -7.27
C ALA A 405 -4.80 14.56 -6.00
N ALA A 406 -3.67 14.15 -5.43
CA ALA A 406 -3.63 13.42 -4.16
C ALA A 406 -4.17 14.26 -2.99
N MET A 407 -3.82 15.55 -2.92
CA MET A 407 -4.30 16.45 -1.88
C MET A 407 -5.82 16.54 -1.90
N TRP A 408 -6.42 16.74 -3.07
CA TRP A 408 -7.87 16.78 -3.19
C TRP A 408 -8.52 15.47 -2.75
N ALA A 409 -8.01 14.32 -3.21
CA ALA A 409 -8.54 13.02 -2.81
C ALA A 409 -8.57 12.88 -1.28
N ILE A 410 -7.48 13.24 -0.60
CA ILE A 410 -7.41 13.14 0.87
C ILE A 410 -8.35 14.12 1.55
N LEU A 411 -8.46 15.36 1.09
CA LEU A 411 -9.41 16.32 1.67
C LEU A 411 -10.85 15.81 1.63
N THR A 412 -11.24 15.06 0.60
CA THR A 412 -12.56 14.43 0.53
C THR A 412 -12.76 13.29 1.54
N ARG A 413 -11.66 12.69 2.04
CA ARG A 413 -11.66 11.56 2.99
C ARG A 413 -11.55 11.99 4.45
N LEU A 414 -11.11 13.23 4.71
CA LEU A 414 -10.95 13.76 6.05
C LEU A 414 -12.27 14.34 6.56
N GLU A 415 -12.63 13.98 7.80
CA GLU A 415 -13.74 14.64 8.51
C GLU A 415 -13.33 16.04 8.99
N LYS A 416 -14.32 16.95 9.07
CA LYS A 416 -14.10 18.25 9.73
C LYS A 416 -13.76 18.03 11.20
N PRO A 417 -12.73 18.70 11.74
CA PRO A 417 -12.43 18.63 13.17
C PRO A 417 -13.63 19.08 13.99
N LYS A 418 -13.97 18.37 15.07
CA LYS A 418 -15.14 18.65 15.90
C LYS A 418 -14.83 19.63 17.03
N LYS A 419 -13.64 19.49 17.63
CA LYS A 419 -13.21 20.25 18.80
C LYS A 419 -12.18 21.32 18.49
N ALA A 420 -11.39 21.15 17.44
CA ALA A 420 -10.34 22.08 17.07
C ALA A 420 -10.83 23.04 15.98
N ASN A 421 -10.50 24.31 16.10
CA ASN A 421 -10.80 25.30 15.07
C ASN A 421 -9.76 25.22 13.93
N LEU A 422 -9.81 24.13 13.17
CA LEU A 422 -8.93 23.81 12.07
C LEU A 422 -9.70 23.61 10.78
N THR A 423 -9.15 24.05 9.67
CA THR A 423 -9.62 23.66 8.35
C THR A 423 -9.16 22.22 8.02
N ARG A 424 -9.84 21.55 7.08
CA ARG A 424 -9.38 20.24 6.59
C ARG A 424 -7.97 20.29 5.99
N LEU A 425 -7.61 21.39 5.33
CA LEU A 425 -6.26 21.59 4.79
C LEU A 425 -5.19 21.65 5.89
N GLN A 426 -5.46 22.38 6.97
CA GLN A 426 -4.56 22.41 8.13
C GLN A 426 -4.44 21.04 8.78
N LYS A 427 -5.54 20.30 8.92
CA LYS A 427 -5.54 18.92 9.41
C LYS A 427 -4.70 18.00 8.52
N LEU A 428 -4.85 18.09 7.19
CA LEU A 428 -4.02 17.37 6.23
C LEU A 428 -2.53 17.68 6.43
N LYS A 429 -2.18 18.97 6.58
CA LYS A 429 -0.79 19.40 6.82
C LYS A 429 -0.23 18.80 8.12
N LEU A 430 -1.02 18.76 9.21
CA LEU A 430 -0.65 18.11 10.47
C LEU A 430 -0.44 16.59 10.30
N TYR A 431 -1.33 15.89 9.60
CA TYR A 431 -1.21 14.45 9.34
C TYR A 431 0.02 14.09 8.51
N ASN A 432 0.55 15.03 7.73
CA ASN A 432 1.79 14.90 6.97
C ASN A 432 3.05 15.33 7.74
N GLY A 433 2.93 15.61 9.04
CA GLY A 433 4.05 15.98 9.89
C GLY A 433 4.48 17.45 9.76
N LYS A 434 3.67 18.33 9.14
CA LYS A 434 3.91 19.76 9.21
C LYS A 434 3.48 20.27 10.58
N THR A 435 4.32 21.09 11.21
CA THR A 435 3.99 21.75 12.47
C THR A 435 3.10 22.96 12.25
N LEU A 436 2.10 23.12 13.08
CA LEU A 436 1.26 24.33 13.15
C LEU A 436 1.42 24.92 14.55
N PRO A 437 1.38 26.26 14.69
CA PRO A 437 1.39 26.92 15.99
C PRO A 437 0.29 26.35 16.90
N ASN A 438 0.62 26.07 18.15
CA ASN A 438 -0.28 25.53 19.18
C ASN A 438 -0.77 24.08 18.96
N TYR A 439 -0.23 23.32 18.01
CA TYR A 439 -0.59 21.92 17.77
C TYR A 439 0.63 21.01 17.97
N THR A 440 0.48 20.08 18.90
CA THR A 440 1.48 19.06 19.26
C THR A 440 1.09 17.70 18.65
N GLU A 441 1.98 16.70 18.74
CA GLU A 441 1.68 15.32 18.33
C GLU A 441 0.49 14.71 19.11
N ASP A 442 0.32 15.09 20.38
CA ASP A 442 -0.81 14.63 21.19
C ASP A 442 -2.15 15.15 20.65
N ASN A 443 -2.19 16.40 20.18
CA ASN A 443 -3.38 16.95 19.51
C ASN A 443 -3.72 16.19 18.22
N VAL A 444 -2.71 15.77 17.44
CA VAL A 444 -2.94 14.94 16.24
C VAL A 444 -3.53 13.58 16.62
N ARG A 445 -3.07 12.97 17.72
CA ARG A 445 -3.65 11.71 18.22
C ARG A 445 -5.11 11.88 18.64
N GLU A 446 -5.44 12.99 19.30
CA GLU A 446 -6.83 13.31 19.68
C GLU A 446 -7.71 13.52 18.45
N LEU A 447 -7.24 14.27 17.44
CA LEU A 447 -7.94 14.45 16.18
C LEU A 447 -8.28 13.12 15.48
N ARG A 448 -7.34 12.15 15.49
CA ARG A 448 -7.58 10.81 14.94
C ARG A 448 -8.57 9.98 15.77
N LYS A 449 -8.61 10.19 17.08
CA LYS A 449 -9.58 9.49 17.95
C LYS A 449 -11.00 10.00 17.78
N GLU A 450 -11.17 11.30 17.55
CA GLU A 450 -12.51 11.87 17.40
C GLU A 450 -13.14 11.62 16.02
N THR A 451 -12.32 11.26 15.02
CA THR A 451 -12.72 11.04 13.62
C THR A 451 -12.43 9.60 13.19
N GLN A 452 -13.18 8.66 13.76
CA GLN A 452 -12.96 7.22 13.54
C GLN A 452 -13.37 6.73 12.14
N ARG A 453 -14.17 7.49 11.41
CA ARG A 453 -14.67 7.14 10.08
C ARG A 453 -13.83 7.68 8.93
N GLU A 454 -12.75 8.39 9.22
CA GLU A 454 -11.85 8.92 8.18
C GLU A 454 -11.31 7.84 7.27
N GLY A 455 -11.40 8.09 5.98
CA GLY A 455 -11.01 7.16 4.94
C GLY A 455 -12.03 6.05 4.63
N LEU A 456 -13.16 5.96 5.34
CA LEU A 456 -14.25 5.05 4.98
C LEU A 456 -15.16 5.63 3.88
N GLU A 457 -15.13 6.94 3.72
CA GLU A 457 -15.85 7.69 2.68
C GLU A 457 -14.87 8.58 1.90
N GLY A 458 -15.30 9.14 0.78
CA GLY A 458 -14.49 10.03 -0.05
C GLY A 458 -14.15 9.45 -1.42
N ILE A 459 -13.24 10.12 -2.12
CA ILE A 459 -12.82 9.75 -3.48
C ILE A 459 -11.76 8.65 -3.44
N SER A 460 -11.95 7.61 -4.24
CA SER A 460 -11.01 6.49 -4.35
C SER A 460 -9.74 6.87 -5.13
N ALA A 461 -8.62 6.20 -4.82
CA ALA A 461 -7.38 6.34 -5.60
C ALA A 461 -7.58 5.95 -7.08
N ARG A 462 -8.44 4.96 -7.35
CA ARG A 462 -8.78 4.52 -8.71
C ARG A 462 -9.42 5.63 -9.54
N TYR A 463 -10.33 6.40 -8.95
CA TYR A 463 -10.94 7.54 -9.62
C TYR A 463 -9.90 8.59 -10.01
N ILE A 464 -8.95 8.89 -9.12
CA ILE A 464 -7.87 9.84 -9.41
C ILE A 464 -6.98 9.33 -10.55
N GLN A 465 -6.61 8.04 -10.53
CA GLN A 465 -5.83 7.42 -11.61
C GLN A 465 -6.55 7.51 -12.96
N ASP A 466 -7.86 7.31 -12.99
CA ASP A 466 -8.68 7.49 -14.19
C ASP A 466 -8.62 8.93 -14.70
N LYS A 467 -8.77 9.93 -13.83
CA LYS A 467 -8.73 11.34 -14.22
C LYS A 467 -7.34 11.82 -14.63
N LEU A 468 -6.28 11.31 -14.00
CA LEU A 468 -4.91 11.54 -14.45
C LEU A 468 -4.68 10.94 -15.85
N SER A 469 -5.18 9.74 -16.11
CA SER A 469 -5.12 9.11 -17.43
C SER A 469 -5.87 9.94 -18.49
N ASN A 470 -7.07 10.44 -18.16
CA ASN A 470 -7.85 11.29 -19.06
C ASN A 470 -7.12 12.61 -19.38
N ALA A 471 -6.50 13.24 -18.37
CA ALA A 471 -5.71 14.45 -18.58
C ALA A 471 -4.50 14.21 -19.52
N LEU A 472 -3.83 13.05 -19.38
CA LEU A 472 -2.73 12.66 -20.29
C LEU A 472 -3.22 12.47 -21.73
N VAL A 473 -4.34 11.76 -21.91
CA VAL A 473 -4.94 11.56 -23.25
C VAL A 473 -5.38 12.89 -23.86
N ALA A 474 -6.00 13.78 -23.07
CA ALA A 474 -6.41 15.09 -23.54
C ALA A 474 -5.19 15.98 -23.94
N ALA A 475 -4.09 15.89 -23.20
CA ALA A 475 -2.85 16.58 -23.54
C ALA A 475 -2.26 16.06 -24.86
N GLN A 476 -2.28 14.75 -25.06
CA GLN A 476 -1.81 14.13 -26.31
C GLN A 476 -2.64 14.55 -27.50
N GLN A 477 -3.98 14.54 -27.38
CA GLN A 477 -4.90 14.95 -28.46
C GLN A 477 -4.76 16.44 -28.82
N SER A 478 -4.49 17.28 -27.82
CA SER A 478 -4.27 18.72 -28.03
C SER A 478 -2.84 19.08 -28.40
N ASN A 479 -1.99 18.10 -28.65
CA ASN A 479 -0.57 18.25 -28.97
C ASN A 479 0.22 19.10 -27.93
N LYS A 480 -0.24 19.07 -26.68
CA LYS A 480 0.45 19.66 -25.54
C LYS A 480 1.47 18.65 -25.02
N GLY A 481 2.72 19.04 -24.98
CA GLY A 481 3.81 18.16 -24.55
C GLY A 481 3.89 17.93 -23.03
N SER A 482 3.02 18.60 -22.24
CA SER A 482 3.03 18.53 -20.78
C SER A 482 1.62 18.54 -20.20
N VAL A 483 1.41 17.80 -19.09
CA VAL A 483 0.19 17.85 -18.26
C VAL A 483 0.48 18.63 -17.00
N ASN A 484 -0.34 19.62 -16.70
CA ASN A 484 -0.25 20.45 -15.51
C ASN A 484 -1.44 20.27 -14.56
N PRO A 485 -1.40 20.74 -13.31
CA PRO A 485 -2.47 20.58 -12.33
C PRO A 485 -3.82 21.14 -12.80
N PHE A 486 -3.87 22.23 -13.56
CA PHE A 486 -5.13 22.80 -14.04
C PHE A 486 -5.89 21.87 -14.99
N MET A 487 -5.16 21.14 -15.84
CA MET A 487 -5.77 20.13 -16.72
C MET A 487 -6.40 19.02 -15.89
N VAL A 488 -5.72 18.58 -14.84
CA VAL A 488 -6.24 17.54 -13.93
C VAL A 488 -7.44 18.06 -13.14
N PHE A 489 -7.41 19.29 -12.63
CA PHE A 489 -8.55 19.89 -11.92
C PHE A 489 -9.80 19.95 -12.81
N LYS A 490 -9.65 20.28 -14.07
CA LYS A 490 -10.75 20.28 -15.04
C LYS A 490 -11.35 18.88 -15.21
N GLU A 491 -10.52 17.85 -15.30
CA GLU A 491 -10.97 16.45 -15.40
C GLU A 491 -11.65 15.97 -14.11
N LEU A 492 -11.12 16.38 -12.94
CA LEU A 492 -11.71 16.06 -11.64
C LEU A 492 -13.09 16.71 -11.48
N GLU A 493 -13.23 18.00 -11.82
CA GLU A 493 -14.49 18.72 -11.74
C GLU A 493 -15.55 18.17 -12.71
N SER A 494 -15.15 17.92 -13.96
CA SER A 494 -16.01 17.35 -14.97
C SER A 494 -16.49 15.96 -14.57
N GLY A 495 -15.59 15.11 -14.09
CA GLY A 495 -15.91 13.76 -13.66
C GLY A 495 -16.78 13.69 -12.42
N LEU A 496 -16.69 14.68 -11.52
CA LEU A 496 -17.50 14.73 -10.31
C LEU A 496 -19.01 14.86 -10.62
N LYS A 497 -19.37 15.56 -11.71
CA LYS A 497 -20.77 15.72 -12.15
C LYS A 497 -21.45 14.38 -12.46
N SER A 498 -20.69 13.44 -13.02
CA SER A 498 -21.16 12.11 -13.44
C SER A 498 -20.62 10.97 -12.59
N HIS A 499 -20.21 11.24 -11.35
CA HIS A 499 -19.60 10.22 -10.49
C HIS A 499 -20.63 9.16 -10.08
N SER A 500 -20.38 7.88 -10.43
CA SER A 500 -21.33 6.78 -10.27
C SER A 500 -21.63 6.40 -8.82
N LEU A 501 -20.70 6.63 -7.90
CA LEU A 501 -20.83 6.25 -6.48
C LEU A 501 -21.28 7.41 -5.57
N ILE A 502 -21.31 8.65 -6.07
CA ILE A 502 -21.74 9.82 -5.32
C ILE A 502 -23.00 10.37 -5.97
N SER A 503 -24.13 10.07 -5.39
CA SER A 503 -25.45 10.53 -5.86
C SER A 503 -25.90 11.81 -5.17
N ASP A 504 -25.36 12.13 -4.00
CA ASP A 504 -25.73 13.27 -3.19
C ASP A 504 -25.09 14.57 -3.75
N GLU A 505 -25.93 15.52 -4.13
CA GLU A 505 -25.49 16.81 -4.68
C GLU A 505 -24.83 17.71 -3.63
N GLU A 506 -25.17 17.59 -2.35
CA GLU A 506 -24.52 18.35 -1.27
C GLU A 506 -23.06 17.88 -1.12
N VAL A 507 -22.82 16.57 -1.17
CA VAL A 507 -21.49 15.98 -1.14
C VAL A 507 -20.67 16.40 -2.38
N LYS A 508 -21.30 16.43 -3.56
CA LYS A 508 -20.63 16.91 -4.78
C LYS A 508 -20.26 18.40 -4.68
N ALA A 509 -21.15 19.22 -4.11
CA ALA A 509 -20.89 20.64 -3.87
C ALA A 509 -19.72 20.82 -2.90
N GLU A 510 -19.70 20.09 -1.79
CA GLU A 510 -18.60 20.11 -0.82
C GLU A 510 -17.26 19.71 -1.49
N TYR A 511 -17.25 18.68 -2.33
CA TYR A 511 -16.03 18.26 -3.02
C TYR A 511 -15.54 19.26 -4.07
N ARG A 512 -16.46 20.05 -4.69
CA ARG A 512 -16.06 21.20 -5.54
C ARG A 512 -15.43 22.32 -4.72
N GLU A 513 -15.98 22.62 -3.53
CA GLU A 513 -15.37 23.62 -2.63
C GLU A 513 -13.95 23.18 -2.23
N LEU A 514 -13.75 21.91 -1.89
CA LEU A 514 -12.43 21.36 -1.57
C LEU A 514 -11.48 21.42 -2.77
N LEU A 515 -11.98 21.26 -4.00
CA LEU A 515 -11.16 21.43 -5.20
C LEU A 515 -10.68 22.90 -5.32
N GLY A 516 -11.57 23.86 -5.03
CA GLY A 516 -11.22 25.29 -4.96
C GLY A 516 -10.12 25.57 -3.93
N VAL A 517 -10.17 24.92 -2.76
CA VAL A 517 -9.13 25.04 -1.72
C VAL A 517 -7.78 24.54 -2.24
N VAL A 518 -7.76 23.40 -2.96
CA VAL A 518 -6.53 22.85 -3.54
C VAL A 518 -5.98 23.74 -4.65
N MET A 519 -6.86 24.32 -5.47
CA MET A 519 -6.45 25.29 -6.50
C MET A 519 -5.76 26.51 -5.87
N GLN A 520 -6.31 27.05 -4.79
CA GLN A 520 -5.70 28.15 -4.05
C GLN A 520 -4.33 27.76 -3.45
N GLU A 521 -4.23 26.57 -2.85
CA GLU A 521 -2.92 26.10 -2.32
C GLU A 521 -1.89 25.95 -3.45
N TYR A 522 -2.30 25.45 -4.62
CA TYR A 522 -1.42 25.38 -5.79
C TYR A 522 -0.98 26.76 -6.27
N GLU A 523 -1.92 27.72 -6.32
CA GLU A 523 -1.59 29.12 -6.67
C GLU A 523 -0.53 29.71 -5.74
N GLU A 524 -0.64 29.48 -4.43
CA GLU A 524 0.36 29.95 -3.46
C GLU A 524 1.72 29.27 -3.64
N ILE A 525 1.73 27.97 -3.96
CA ILE A 525 2.98 27.22 -4.24
C ILE A 525 3.69 27.81 -5.45
N ILE A 526 2.99 27.96 -6.59
CA ILE A 526 3.63 28.45 -7.82
C ILE A 526 4.02 29.92 -7.72
N LYS A 527 3.25 30.75 -7.03
CA LYS A 527 3.66 32.12 -6.72
C LYS A 527 4.98 32.16 -5.96
N ALA A 528 5.11 31.33 -4.91
CA ALA A 528 6.33 31.26 -4.11
C ALA A 528 7.51 30.73 -4.94
N GLU A 529 7.32 29.77 -5.83
CA GLU A 529 8.36 29.26 -6.71
C GLU A 529 8.81 30.27 -7.76
N VAL A 530 7.86 30.96 -8.40
CA VAL A 530 8.18 32.05 -9.34
C VAL A 530 8.90 33.20 -8.62
N GLN A 531 8.45 33.58 -7.42
CA GLN A 531 9.12 34.58 -6.60
C GLN A 531 10.57 34.20 -6.31
N ARG A 532 10.82 32.97 -5.90
CA ARG A 532 12.18 32.45 -5.68
C ARG A 532 13.00 32.42 -6.95
N ALA A 533 12.43 32.00 -8.08
CA ALA A 533 13.13 31.97 -9.35
C ALA A 533 13.52 33.38 -9.83
N ILE A 534 12.68 34.40 -9.56
CA ILE A 534 12.97 35.81 -9.86
C ILE A 534 14.06 36.31 -8.90
N SER A 535 13.94 36.10 -7.60
CA SER A 535 14.85 36.60 -6.56
C SER A 535 16.16 35.81 -6.42
N ALA A 536 16.37 34.73 -7.15
CA ALA A 536 17.54 33.85 -7.04
C ALA A 536 18.87 34.43 -7.51
N ASP A 537 18.99 35.75 -7.60
CA ASP A 537 20.29 36.44 -7.86
C ASP A 537 21.08 36.57 -6.54
N GLU A 538 21.95 35.60 -6.30
CA GLU A 538 22.74 35.52 -5.06
C GLU A 538 23.61 36.76 -4.86
N SER A 539 24.11 37.37 -5.93
CA SER A 539 24.92 38.57 -5.86
C SER A 539 24.09 39.81 -5.48
N ALA A 540 22.85 39.89 -6.00
CA ALA A 540 21.92 40.95 -5.63
C ALA A 540 21.42 40.77 -4.20
N MET A 541 21.13 39.52 -3.76
CA MET A 541 20.76 39.22 -2.38
C MET A 541 21.87 39.56 -1.38
N GLN A 542 23.13 39.23 -1.70
CA GLN A 542 24.28 39.58 -0.87
C GLN A 542 24.46 41.08 -0.76
N ARG A 543 24.35 41.81 -1.88
CA ARG A 543 24.45 43.28 -1.87
C ARG A 543 23.33 43.93 -1.05
N LEU A 544 22.10 43.51 -1.25
CA LEU A 544 20.96 44.06 -0.51
C LEU A 544 21.06 43.74 0.99
N CYS A 545 21.49 42.54 1.34
CA CYS A 545 21.76 42.16 2.73
C CYS A 545 22.90 42.97 3.34
N GLY A 546 24.01 43.12 2.62
CA GLY A 546 25.14 43.95 3.06
C GLY A 546 24.70 45.36 3.37
N ASN A 547 24.01 46.01 2.41
CA ASN A 547 23.47 47.35 2.61
C ASN A 547 22.53 47.45 3.82
N TYR A 548 21.65 46.48 3.98
CA TYR A 548 20.74 46.42 5.15
C TYR A 548 21.50 46.34 6.46
N ILE A 549 22.47 45.42 6.57
CA ILE A 549 23.28 45.23 7.79
C ILE A 549 24.13 46.48 8.09
N ASP A 550 24.73 47.08 7.09
CA ASP A 550 25.54 48.30 7.28
C ASP A 550 24.69 49.46 7.82
N ASN A 551 23.45 49.62 7.30
CA ASN A 551 22.50 50.59 7.82
C ASN A 551 21.99 50.26 9.22
N VAL A 552 21.65 49.00 9.51
CA VAL A 552 21.23 48.57 10.85
C VAL A 552 22.33 48.71 11.88
N LYS A 553 23.59 48.41 11.49
CA LYS A 553 24.74 48.61 12.34
C LYS A 553 24.92 50.09 12.69
N ALA A 554 24.96 50.95 11.70
CA ALA A 554 25.10 52.40 11.89
C ALA A 554 23.95 53.00 12.72
N TYR A 555 22.70 52.53 12.45
CA TYR A 555 21.51 52.96 13.20
C TYR A 555 21.63 52.55 14.73
N THR A 556 22.05 51.32 14.98
CA THR A 556 22.15 50.83 16.37
C THR A 556 23.32 51.43 17.13
N GLN A 557 24.41 51.79 16.44
CA GLN A 557 25.61 52.41 17.03
C GLN A 557 25.56 53.96 17.00
N LYS A 558 24.49 54.54 16.40
CA LYS A 558 24.34 55.98 16.19
C LYS A 558 25.51 56.60 15.37
N GLU A 559 26.00 55.83 14.42
CA GLU A 559 27.07 56.20 13.49
C GLU A 559 26.49 56.57 12.12
N ARG A 560 27.31 57.16 11.22
CA ARG A 560 26.93 57.42 9.83
C ARG A 560 27.45 56.33 8.90
N VAL A 561 26.72 56.08 7.84
CA VAL A 561 27.11 55.10 6.78
C VAL A 561 27.92 55.84 5.72
N ARG A 562 29.07 55.30 5.40
CA ARG A 562 29.89 55.82 4.31
C ARG A 562 29.34 55.39 2.98
N ASN A 563 28.85 56.31 2.18
CA ASN A 563 28.35 56.03 0.84
C ASN A 563 29.54 55.66 -0.07
N GLN A 564 29.52 54.46 -0.62
CA GLN A 564 30.64 53.94 -1.46
C GLN A 564 30.76 54.65 -2.80
N PHE A 565 29.72 55.32 -3.27
CA PHE A 565 29.71 56.02 -4.57
C PHE A 565 30.07 57.51 -4.44
N THR A 566 29.62 58.18 -3.41
CA THR A 566 29.87 59.62 -3.21
C THR A 566 31.03 59.87 -2.28
N GLY A 567 31.45 58.87 -1.49
CA GLY A 567 32.48 59.01 -0.46
C GLY A 567 32.09 59.81 0.78
N ASN A 568 30.84 60.30 0.85
CA ASN A 568 30.31 61.08 1.96
C ASN A 568 29.70 60.21 3.05
N ASP A 569 29.72 60.70 4.28
CA ASP A 569 29.06 60.07 5.43
C ASP A 569 27.58 60.53 5.50
N GLU A 570 26.65 59.60 5.30
CA GLU A 570 25.22 59.84 5.27
C GLU A 570 24.52 59.23 6.49
N GLU A 571 23.35 59.73 6.88
CA GLU A 571 22.49 59.08 7.91
C GLU A 571 22.03 57.74 7.43
N PRO A 572 21.82 56.74 8.35
CA PRO A 572 21.29 55.42 7.98
C PRO A 572 19.98 55.52 7.20
N ASP A 573 19.87 54.75 6.11
CA ASP A 573 18.69 54.78 5.24
C ASP A 573 17.51 54.03 5.89
N GLU A 574 16.71 54.79 6.65
CA GLU A 574 15.51 54.27 7.35
C GLU A 574 14.47 53.71 6.35
N ARG A 575 14.38 54.27 5.15
CA ARG A 575 13.42 53.78 4.15
C ARG A 575 13.82 52.39 3.64
N LEU A 576 15.11 52.20 3.34
CA LEU A 576 15.62 50.89 2.95
C LEU A 576 15.34 49.85 4.04
N MET A 577 15.72 50.16 5.31
CA MET A 577 15.54 49.24 6.42
C MET A 577 14.06 48.88 6.59
N ARG A 578 13.16 49.86 6.62
CA ARG A 578 11.72 49.66 6.74
C ARG A 578 11.12 48.86 5.58
N SER A 579 11.56 49.16 4.36
CA SER A 579 11.06 48.46 3.16
C SER A 579 11.35 46.95 3.18
N ILE A 580 12.39 46.52 3.89
CA ILE A 580 12.75 45.09 4.12
C ILE A 580 11.96 44.52 5.29
N GLU A 581 11.92 45.25 6.42
CA GLU A 581 11.28 44.80 7.68
C GLU A 581 9.75 44.62 7.51
N GLU A 582 9.09 45.48 6.73
CA GLU A 582 7.66 45.40 6.42
C GLU A 582 7.30 44.12 5.64
N LYS A 583 8.21 43.54 4.87
CA LYS A 583 7.99 42.29 4.12
C LYS A 583 7.76 41.07 5.04
N ILE A 584 8.21 41.16 6.27
CA ILE A 584 8.03 40.12 7.29
C ILE A 584 7.15 40.61 8.45
N GLU A 585 6.32 41.63 8.16
CA GLU A 585 5.33 42.16 9.09
C GLU A 585 5.89 42.65 10.43
N ILE A 586 7.10 43.24 10.43
CA ILE A 586 7.63 43.89 11.62
C ILE A 586 6.95 45.26 11.80
N PRO A 587 6.12 45.41 12.86
CA PRO A 587 5.46 46.72 13.12
C PRO A 587 6.48 47.79 13.54
N GLU A 588 6.15 49.07 13.28
CA GLU A 588 7.02 50.22 13.60
C GLU A 588 7.47 50.22 15.08
N SER A 589 6.61 49.77 15.97
CA SER A 589 6.91 49.69 17.42
C SER A 589 7.95 48.64 17.80
N ARG A 590 8.24 47.66 16.92
CA ARG A 590 9.21 46.57 17.17
C ARG A 590 10.43 46.63 16.27
N LYS A 591 10.59 47.64 15.47
CA LYS A 591 11.74 47.74 14.56
C LYS A 591 13.09 47.73 15.27
N ASP A 592 13.19 48.47 16.40
CA ASP A 592 14.43 48.57 17.18
C ASP A 592 14.81 47.25 17.86
N ASP A 593 13.80 46.47 18.31
CA ASP A 593 14.05 45.15 18.89
C ASP A 593 14.55 44.17 17.84
N PHE A 594 13.94 44.17 16.65
CA PHE A 594 14.34 43.31 15.55
C PHE A 594 15.77 43.65 15.05
N ARG A 595 16.08 44.94 14.90
CA ARG A 595 17.43 45.41 14.51
C ARG A 595 18.48 45.01 15.52
N ARG A 596 18.18 45.13 16.82
CA ARG A 596 19.08 44.65 17.92
C ARG A 596 19.22 43.13 17.90
N GLU A 597 18.16 42.37 17.67
CA GLU A 597 18.22 40.91 17.54
C GLU A 597 19.19 40.47 16.42
N ILE A 598 19.09 41.09 15.24
CA ILE A 598 20.01 40.82 14.13
C ILE A 598 21.45 41.15 14.49
N MET A 599 21.70 42.31 15.11
CA MET A 599 23.08 42.70 15.53
C MET A 599 23.65 41.77 16.59
N ASN A 600 22.85 41.37 17.56
CA ASN A 600 23.26 40.39 18.57
C ASN A 600 23.58 39.03 17.94
N TYR A 601 22.80 38.58 16.98
CA TYR A 601 23.07 37.33 16.26
C TYR A 601 24.38 37.38 15.47
N ILE A 602 24.65 38.50 14.77
CA ILE A 602 25.91 38.73 14.06
C ILE A 602 27.08 38.75 15.03
N GLY A 603 26.92 39.42 16.18
CA GLY A 603 27.93 39.46 17.24
C GLY A 603 28.28 38.07 17.82
N ALA A 604 27.25 37.25 18.03
CA ALA A 604 27.44 35.87 18.52
C ALA A 604 28.21 35.02 17.48
N LEU A 605 27.87 35.11 16.18
CA LEU A 605 28.61 34.41 15.13
C LEU A 605 30.07 34.87 15.03
N ALA A 606 30.31 36.16 15.17
CA ALA A 606 31.69 36.71 15.15
C ALA A 606 32.54 36.17 16.30
N LEU A 607 31.97 35.98 17.50
CA LEU A 607 32.63 35.36 18.64
C LEU A 607 32.98 33.88 18.39
N GLU A 608 32.18 33.19 17.57
CA GLU A 608 32.44 31.81 17.13
C GLU A 608 33.42 31.74 15.94
N GLY A 609 33.93 32.87 15.44
CA GLY A 609 34.82 32.94 14.29
C GLY A 609 34.13 32.67 12.94
N LYS A 610 32.80 32.70 12.89
CA LYS A 610 32.00 32.47 11.70
C LYS A 610 31.62 33.80 11.05
N LYS A 611 31.73 33.90 9.71
CA LYS A 611 31.17 35.02 8.96
C LYS A 611 29.67 34.91 8.83
N PHE A 612 28.96 36.01 9.07
CA PHE A 612 27.51 36.04 8.86
C PHE A 612 27.16 35.82 7.40
N ASN A 613 26.14 34.98 7.15
CA ASN A 613 25.52 34.79 5.87
C ASN A 613 24.00 34.92 6.05
N TYR A 614 23.35 35.67 5.16
CA TYR A 614 21.90 35.88 5.23
C TYR A 614 21.08 34.58 5.29
N LYS A 615 21.58 33.46 4.73
CA LYS A 615 20.95 32.13 4.78
C LYS A 615 20.88 31.55 6.20
N MET A 616 21.67 32.06 7.15
CA MET A 616 21.68 31.60 8.54
C MET A 616 20.53 32.15 9.38
N ASN A 617 19.88 33.24 8.92
CA ASN A 617 18.70 33.82 9.57
C ASN A 617 17.51 33.73 8.61
N GLU A 618 16.62 32.79 8.86
CA GLU A 618 15.46 32.50 7.99
C GLU A 618 14.55 33.72 7.81
N ARG A 619 14.34 34.51 8.87
CA ARG A 619 13.45 35.70 8.81
C ARG A 619 14.08 36.78 7.93
N LEU A 620 15.36 37.08 8.09
CA LEU A 620 16.05 38.06 7.27
C LEU A 620 16.20 37.57 5.81
N HIS A 621 16.49 36.29 5.60
CA HIS A 621 16.55 35.71 4.28
C HIS A 621 15.23 35.90 3.53
N LYS A 622 14.10 35.56 4.16
CA LYS A 622 12.77 35.76 3.60
C LYS A 622 12.44 37.22 3.31
N ALA A 623 12.85 38.14 4.22
CA ALA A 623 12.62 39.57 4.04
C ALA A 623 13.37 40.13 2.81
N ILE A 624 14.64 39.74 2.64
CA ILE A 624 15.49 40.14 1.52
C ILE A 624 14.95 39.55 0.22
N GLU A 625 14.55 38.28 0.22
CA GLU A 625 13.97 37.61 -0.94
C GLU A 625 12.70 38.31 -1.43
N LEU A 626 11.79 38.64 -0.52
CA LEU A 626 10.53 39.35 -0.83
C LEU A 626 10.80 40.78 -1.31
N LYS A 627 11.76 41.46 -0.71
CA LYS A 627 12.13 42.84 -1.16
C LYS A 627 12.76 42.84 -2.55
N LEU A 628 13.69 41.92 -2.78
CA LEU A 628 14.34 41.79 -4.10
C LEU A 628 13.31 41.43 -5.18
N PHE A 629 12.36 40.54 -4.85
CA PHE A 629 11.25 40.20 -5.73
C PHE A 629 10.43 41.45 -6.11
N GLU A 630 10.03 42.27 -5.12
CA GLU A 630 9.28 43.49 -5.37
C GLU A 630 10.04 44.46 -6.28
N ASP A 631 11.33 44.67 -6.01
CA ASP A 631 12.18 45.55 -6.81
C ASP A 631 12.38 45.05 -8.26
N GLN A 632 12.41 43.72 -8.44
CA GLN A 632 12.56 43.09 -9.75
C GLN A 632 11.25 42.85 -10.51
N LYS A 633 10.11 42.68 -9.78
CA LYS A 633 8.78 42.47 -10.36
C LYS A 633 8.45 43.54 -11.42
N ASP A 634 8.67 44.80 -11.10
CA ASP A 634 8.41 45.93 -12.00
C ASP A 634 9.40 45.99 -13.15
N SER A 635 10.65 45.55 -12.94
CA SER A 635 11.69 45.54 -13.96
C SER A 635 11.51 44.41 -14.99
N ILE A 636 10.90 43.29 -14.59
CA ILE A 636 10.61 42.13 -15.46
C ILE A 636 9.30 42.33 -16.23
N LYS A 637 8.46 43.31 -15.79
CA LYS A 637 7.14 43.56 -16.37
C LYS A 637 6.37 42.29 -16.67
N LEU A 638 6.19 41.44 -15.64
CA LEU A 638 5.47 40.16 -15.75
C LEU A 638 4.10 40.32 -16.43
N THR A 639 3.50 41.50 -16.32
CA THR A 639 2.24 41.84 -16.98
C THR A 639 2.35 41.90 -18.52
N THR A 640 3.54 42.09 -19.08
CA THR A 640 3.74 42.11 -20.56
C THR A 640 3.73 40.70 -21.15
N LEU A 641 3.93 39.63 -20.33
CA LEU A 641 3.73 38.24 -20.75
C LEU A 641 2.29 37.97 -21.20
N VAL A 642 1.31 38.70 -20.62
CA VAL A 642 -0.10 38.57 -20.99
C VAL A 642 -0.42 39.25 -22.33
N SER A 643 0.37 40.22 -22.74
CA SER A 643 0.12 41.05 -23.94
C SER A 643 0.93 40.69 -25.18
N ASN A 644 1.76 39.65 -25.12
CA ASN A 644 2.65 39.19 -26.21
C ASN A 644 3.57 40.30 -26.83
N VAL A 645 3.84 41.39 -26.12
CA VAL A 645 4.67 42.50 -26.57
C VAL A 645 5.79 42.70 -25.53
N ALA A 646 6.72 41.76 -25.47
CA ALA A 646 7.93 41.93 -24.66
C ALA A 646 9.05 42.53 -25.47
N ASP A 647 9.75 43.53 -24.92
CA ASP A 647 11.02 43.99 -25.47
C ASP A 647 12.14 42.97 -25.26
N LYS A 648 13.23 43.09 -25.97
CA LYS A 648 14.32 42.11 -25.97
C LYS A 648 14.93 41.90 -24.59
N ASP A 649 15.08 42.97 -23.81
CA ASP A 649 15.62 42.90 -22.44
C ASP A 649 14.69 42.18 -21.46
N THR A 650 13.39 42.41 -21.63
CA THR A 650 12.36 41.74 -20.84
C THR A 650 12.32 40.24 -21.16
N GLN A 651 12.45 39.87 -22.44
CA GLN A 651 12.49 38.47 -22.87
C GLN A 651 13.71 37.73 -22.29
N GLU A 652 14.89 38.33 -22.30
CA GLU A 652 16.11 37.74 -21.71
C GLU A 652 15.93 37.45 -20.20
N LYS A 653 15.31 38.39 -19.47
CA LYS A 653 15.00 38.20 -18.03
C LYS A 653 14.00 37.08 -17.80
N ILE A 654 12.97 36.96 -18.62
CA ILE A 654 11.97 35.89 -18.57
C ILE A 654 12.64 34.53 -18.83
N ASP A 655 13.52 34.44 -19.82
CA ASP A 655 14.25 33.22 -20.15
C ASP A 655 15.17 32.76 -19.01
N VAL A 656 15.77 33.70 -18.28
CA VAL A 656 16.55 33.40 -17.06
C VAL A 656 15.66 32.82 -15.98
N VAL A 657 14.49 33.41 -15.71
CA VAL A 657 13.53 32.90 -14.71
C VAL A 657 13.01 31.51 -15.12
N LYS A 658 12.69 31.33 -16.41
CA LYS A 658 12.27 30.06 -16.98
C LYS A 658 13.34 28.96 -16.78
N THR A 659 14.60 29.31 -17.09
CA THR A 659 15.74 28.38 -16.90
C THR A 659 15.89 27.96 -15.44
N ARG A 660 15.70 28.89 -14.50
CA ARG A 660 15.71 28.58 -13.06
C ARG A 660 14.54 27.69 -12.65
N LEU A 661 13.33 27.94 -13.14
CA LEU A 661 12.18 27.04 -12.88
C LEU A 661 12.46 25.62 -13.38
N ILE A 662 13.08 25.47 -14.53
CA ILE A 662 13.46 24.15 -15.06
C ILE A 662 14.52 23.50 -14.20
N LYS A 663 15.59 24.21 -13.84
CA LYS A 663 16.75 23.65 -13.14
C LYS A 663 16.48 23.37 -11.66
N ASP A 664 15.83 24.31 -10.98
CA ASP A 664 15.73 24.29 -9.52
C ASP A 664 14.41 23.66 -9.01
N PHE A 665 13.33 23.72 -9.82
CA PHE A 665 12.01 23.23 -9.47
C PHE A 665 11.51 22.06 -10.32
N GLY A 666 12.29 21.64 -11.35
CA GLY A 666 11.99 20.44 -12.12
C GLY A 666 10.89 20.60 -13.18
N TYR A 667 10.55 21.83 -13.55
CA TYR A 667 9.63 22.07 -14.67
C TYR A 667 10.27 21.67 -16.01
N ASP A 668 9.45 21.34 -16.99
CA ASP A 668 9.87 21.32 -18.39
C ASP A 668 9.62 22.68 -19.06
N GLU A 669 10.07 22.83 -20.28
CA GLU A 669 9.98 24.09 -20.99
C GLU A 669 8.56 24.62 -21.18
N ILE A 670 7.62 23.72 -21.41
CA ILE A 670 6.20 24.03 -21.62
C ILE A 670 5.54 24.40 -20.29
N SER A 671 5.69 23.57 -19.28
CA SER A 671 5.08 23.79 -17.97
C SER A 671 5.64 25.00 -17.24
N ALA A 672 6.96 25.32 -17.39
CA ALA A 672 7.55 26.55 -16.89
C ALA A 672 6.92 27.80 -17.55
N THR A 673 6.67 27.73 -18.85
CA THR A 673 6.01 28.82 -19.58
C THR A 673 4.55 28.99 -19.10
N ASP A 674 3.80 27.90 -18.99
CA ASP A 674 2.40 27.90 -18.49
C ASP A 674 2.29 28.51 -17.07
N VAL A 675 3.19 28.13 -16.17
CA VAL A 675 3.23 28.65 -14.80
C VAL A 675 3.56 30.16 -14.78
N LEU A 676 4.53 30.59 -15.56
CA LEU A 676 4.87 32.02 -15.65
C LEU A 676 3.69 32.86 -16.17
N HIS A 677 3.02 32.41 -17.24
CA HIS A 677 1.84 33.08 -17.76
C HIS A 677 0.70 33.15 -16.74
N TYR A 678 0.48 32.04 -16.04
CA TYR A 678 -0.58 31.98 -15.02
C TYR A 678 -0.30 32.91 -13.85
N VAL A 679 0.91 32.91 -13.30
CA VAL A 679 1.32 33.79 -12.20
C VAL A 679 1.28 35.23 -12.62
N ALA A 680 1.74 35.56 -13.86
CA ALA A 680 1.59 36.90 -14.42
C ALA A 680 0.13 37.37 -14.48
N SER A 681 -0.80 36.47 -14.85
CA SER A 681 -2.22 36.77 -14.88
C SER A 681 -2.83 37.04 -13.47
N ILE A 682 -2.29 36.38 -12.43
CA ILE A 682 -2.70 36.62 -11.04
C ILE A 682 -2.26 38.02 -10.58
N PHE A 683 -1.01 38.38 -10.85
CA PHE A 683 -0.50 39.70 -10.50
C PHE A 683 -1.24 40.81 -11.23
N ALA A 684 -1.56 40.63 -12.52
CA ALA A 684 -2.34 41.60 -13.31
C ALA A 684 -3.76 41.80 -12.73
N ARG A 685 -4.38 40.74 -12.20
CA ARG A 685 -5.70 40.84 -11.54
C ARG A 685 -5.62 41.48 -10.15
N GLY A 686 -4.52 41.31 -9.42
CA GLY A 686 -4.29 41.94 -8.13
C GLY A 686 -4.11 43.45 -8.23
N ASP A 687 -3.38 43.92 -9.23
CA ASP A 687 -3.12 45.35 -9.48
C ASP A 687 -4.42 46.11 -9.88
N VAL A 688 -5.42 45.42 -10.44
CA VAL A 688 -6.74 46.01 -10.78
C VAL A 688 -7.63 46.14 -9.54
N LYS A 689 -7.47 45.36 -8.52
CA LYS A 689 -8.24 45.43 -7.26
C LYS A 689 -7.67 46.47 -6.28
N SER A 690 -6.45 46.93 -6.46
CA SER A 690 -5.81 47.93 -5.62
C SER A 690 -5.90 49.34 -6.17
N LYS A 691 -6.59 49.53 -7.28
CA LYS A 691 -7.06 50.83 -7.81
C LYS A 691 -8.58 50.98 -7.65
#